data_f3f8ea48b4d6a701028df7308bce03e4
#
_entry.id   f3f8ea48b4d6a701028df7308bce03e4
#
_cell.length_a   1.000
_cell.length_b   1.000
_cell.length_c   1.000
_cell.angle_alpha   90.00
_cell.angle_beta   90.00
_cell.angle_gamma   90.00
#
_symmetry.space_group_name_H-M   'P 1'
#
loop_
_entity.id
_entity.type
_entity.pdbx_description
1 polymer ?
#
loop_
_entity_poly.entity_id
_entity_poly.type
_entity_poly.pdbx_seq_one_letter_code
_entity_poly.pdbx_strand_id
1 'polypeptide(L)'
;MRPHRLRALPAACLFIPFVVFLASAQTAPPLSASALAKQVEVRRTTHGVPHIKADNLAAAGYAEAYVQSEDYGPRVALSLLRARGEMARWFGRDSINEDFVNHAAYARAVQAYPLVDQPTRDVYDGFAVGVNRYIELHPGEFPPGFAPHFTGYDVLAKDVDLPTLNQANKFLTRSDSATRHALPPQPASNPDDGSNAWAFAPSRTKSKHAILLRNPHLAWNAGYYEAHVVVPGVLDFYGDLRIGGPFGVIGGFNKDLGWATTNNDPLLWQIYALDGDPAVPDHYLLDGASLPLEQKLVTVEFKDGAGFSTETRPTWRTSLGPVIERANGKIYVFRAADDLEFRAGEQFLRMMRAHSLAEWKDAMRMRARINSSFTYADKAGNIFYLWNAAIPALPHVSGGDTVAVPAHRTSDVWTTYVSLDSLPQVLNPKGGYIHNENDAPYYTNMRQPLDPSKYPPYFPAPRLGLRSQLAIDLIDNDRKLGIEDVIALKHSYRMLLADRVRDDLVAAVRATNPTGDVASAIEVIAKWDKTVAPNSRGGTLFETWWRRYLGRGGATAADSAYAQPWTPAAPTTTPRGLRSPARAVEAFSWAVDETKRRYGSFDVPWGDVHRVRRGDVDVPVGGCSSDLGCFRVLTYRDDPDGKREATGSDGWILAVEFGDEPRAFSVLAYGESPKPDSPFFSDQAAMFARGELKPVAWNEHDIEAQTIRRYRPGEAP
;
A
#
# COMPACT_ATOMS: atom_id res chain seq x y z
N MET A 1 -76.82 48.74 -31.77
CA MET A 1 -75.54 48.51 -32.41
C MET A 1 -75.28 47.01 -32.35
N ARG A 2 -75.03 46.36 -33.49
CA ARG A 2 -75.11 44.92 -33.70
C ARG A 2 -73.80 44.20 -33.17
N PRO A 3 -73.87 42.96 -32.59
CA PRO A 3 -72.71 42.21 -32.20
C PRO A 3 -72.19 41.37 -33.39
N HIS A 4 -70.88 41.36 -33.59
CA HIS A 4 -70.14 40.48 -34.55
C HIS A 4 -70.02 39.06 -34.04
N ARG A 5 -70.46 38.13 -34.88
CA ARG A 5 -70.32 36.69 -34.68
C ARG A 5 -68.86 36.24 -35.09
N LEU A 6 -68.10 35.64 -34.17
CA LEU A 6 -66.90 34.92 -34.47
C LEU A 6 -67.24 33.47 -34.89
N ARG A 7 -66.81 33.09 -36.09
CA ARG A 7 -66.92 31.73 -36.60
C ARG A 7 -65.75 30.92 -36.03
N ALA A 8 -66.00 29.76 -35.41
CA ALA A 8 -65.06 28.76 -35.05
C ALA A 8 -64.61 27.91 -36.27
N LEU A 9 -63.31 27.77 -36.48
CA LEU A 9 -62.70 26.83 -37.39
C LEU A 9 -62.40 25.51 -36.67
N PRO A 10 -62.60 24.34 -37.26
CA PRO A 10 -62.26 23.06 -36.62
C PRO A 10 -60.76 22.81 -36.69
N ALA A 11 -60.15 22.53 -35.53
CA ALA A 11 -58.75 22.04 -35.44
C ALA A 11 -58.70 20.60 -35.90
N ALA A 12 -58.00 20.34 -37.03
CA ALA A 12 -57.65 19.02 -37.47
C ALA A 12 -56.41 18.54 -36.69
N CYS A 13 -56.57 17.57 -35.78
CA CYS A 13 -55.47 16.87 -35.14
C CYS A 13 -54.78 15.95 -36.15
N LEU A 14 -53.56 16.32 -36.58
CA LEU A 14 -52.64 15.43 -37.29
C LEU A 14 -52.03 14.49 -36.27
N PHE A 15 -52.42 13.22 -36.29
CA PHE A 15 -51.71 12.13 -35.63
C PHE A 15 -50.45 11.80 -36.44
N ILE A 16 -49.24 12.21 -35.94
CA ILE A 16 -47.97 11.72 -36.45
C ILE A 16 -47.65 10.46 -35.64
N PRO A 17 -47.54 9.28 -36.25
CA PRO A 17 -47.10 8.09 -35.53
C PRO A 17 -45.63 8.25 -35.20
N PHE A 18 -45.31 8.34 -33.93
CA PHE A 18 -43.93 8.24 -33.41
C PHE A 18 -43.51 6.78 -33.58
N VAL A 19 -42.75 6.45 -34.63
CA VAL A 19 -42.08 5.17 -34.77
C VAL A 19 -40.86 5.21 -33.84
N VAL A 20 -40.97 4.62 -32.64
CA VAL A 20 -39.84 4.36 -31.75
C VAL A 20 -39.01 3.28 -32.42
N PHE A 21 -37.91 3.67 -33.05
CA PHE A 21 -36.83 2.74 -33.37
C PHE A 21 -36.20 2.28 -32.05
N LEU A 22 -36.63 1.13 -31.55
CA LEU A 22 -35.84 0.36 -30.60
C LEU A 22 -34.55 -0.08 -31.33
N ALA A 23 -33.52 0.74 -31.22
CA ALA A 23 -32.19 0.29 -31.53
C ALA A 23 -31.90 -0.87 -30.56
N SER A 24 -31.97 -2.10 -31.03
CA SER A 24 -31.42 -3.25 -30.36
C SER A 24 -29.94 -2.95 -30.16
N ALA A 25 -29.53 -2.66 -28.92
CA ALA A 25 -28.14 -2.63 -28.55
C ALA A 25 -27.61 -4.04 -28.92
N GLN A 26 -26.89 -4.15 -30.02
CA GLN A 26 -26.10 -5.32 -30.31
C GLN A 26 -25.09 -5.43 -29.16
N THR A 27 -25.31 -6.37 -28.26
CA THR A 27 -24.29 -6.74 -27.28
C THR A 27 -23.05 -7.16 -28.08
N ALA A 28 -21.96 -6.44 -27.88
CA ALA A 28 -20.68 -6.82 -28.49
C ALA A 28 -20.42 -8.30 -28.20
N PRO A 29 -19.91 -9.07 -29.18
CA PRO A 29 -19.59 -10.48 -28.93
C PRO A 29 -18.63 -10.57 -27.72
N PRO A 30 -18.78 -11.60 -26.88
CA PRO A 30 -17.91 -11.78 -25.72
C PRO A 30 -16.45 -11.85 -26.17
N LEU A 31 -15.56 -11.22 -25.39
CA LEU A 31 -14.12 -11.21 -25.66
C LEU A 31 -13.60 -12.65 -25.71
N SER A 32 -12.92 -13.00 -26.78
CA SER A 32 -12.35 -14.33 -26.98
C SER A 32 -10.87 -14.34 -26.59
N ALA A 33 -10.46 -15.27 -25.74
CA ALA A 33 -9.06 -15.44 -25.34
C ALA A 33 -8.13 -15.58 -26.54
N SER A 34 -8.53 -16.38 -27.56
CA SER A 34 -7.76 -16.57 -28.79
C SER A 34 -7.66 -15.31 -29.67
N ALA A 35 -8.68 -14.44 -29.62
CA ALA A 35 -8.64 -13.16 -30.33
C ALA A 35 -7.74 -12.18 -29.62
N LEU A 36 -7.81 -12.09 -28.28
CA LEU A 36 -6.95 -11.21 -27.47
C LEU A 36 -5.48 -11.64 -27.54
N ALA A 37 -5.19 -12.95 -27.48
CA ALA A 37 -3.82 -13.46 -27.60
C ALA A 37 -3.12 -13.01 -28.89
N LYS A 38 -3.85 -12.93 -30.02
CA LYS A 38 -3.31 -12.46 -31.31
C LYS A 38 -2.97 -10.97 -31.33
N GLN A 39 -3.51 -10.19 -30.41
CA GLN A 39 -3.34 -8.75 -30.27
C GLN A 39 -2.24 -8.37 -29.27
N VAL A 40 -1.45 -9.35 -28.80
CA VAL A 40 -0.41 -9.15 -27.79
C VAL A 40 0.90 -9.80 -28.20
N GLU A 41 1.99 -9.12 -27.92
CA GLU A 41 3.33 -9.69 -27.84
C GLU A 41 3.86 -9.47 -26.43
N VAL A 42 4.38 -10.51 -25.79
CA VAL A 42 5.11 -10.44 -24.51
C VAL A 42 6.58 -10.76 -24.77
N ARG A 43 7.46 -9.89 -24.29
CA ARG A 43 8.91 -10.10 -24.26
C ARG A 43 9.36 -10.16 -22.80
N ARG A 44 9.92 -11.28 -22.40
CA ARG A 44 10.55 -11.42 -21.10
C ARG A 44 12.01 -11.03 -21.21
N THR A 45 12.46 -10.10 -20.38
CA THR A 45 13.87 -9.68 -20.33
C THR A 45 14.68 -10.53 -19.35
N THR A 46 15.98 -10.30 -19.24
CA THR A 46 16.97 -11.11 -18.51
C THR A 46 16.55 -11.47 -17.07
N HIS A 47 15.84 -10.59 -16.37
CA HIS A 47 15.36 -10.81 -15.00
C HIS A 47 13.87 -11.19 -14.94
N GLY A 48 13.31 -11.68 -16.05
CA GLY A 48 11.93 -12.14 -16.10
C GLY A 48 10.88 -11.04 -16.23
N VAL A 49 11.27 -9.76 -16.23
CA VAL A 49 10.33 -8.66 -16.34
C VAL A 49 9.58 -8.75 -17.67
N PRO A 50 8.22 -8.82 -17.64
CA PRO A 50 7.43 -8.85 -18.87
C PRO A 50 7.27 -7.45 -19.44
N HIS A 51 7.61 -7.30 -20.72
CA HIS A 51 7.27 -6.15 -21.56
C HIS A 51 6.10 -6.56 -22.45
N ILE A 52 4.92 -6.03 -22.16
CA ILE A 52 3.66 -6.35 -22.81
C ILE A 52 3.37 -5.27 -23.84
N LYS A 53 3.28 -5.63 -25.12
CA LYS A 53 2.83 -4.76 -26.19
C LYS A 53 1.49 -5.26 -26.70
N ALA A 54 0.44 -4.46 -26.56
CA ALA A 54 -0.93 -4.83 -26.91
C ALA A 54 -1.56 -3.80 -27.85
N ASP A 55 -2.50 -4.25 -28.70
CA ASP A 55 -3.19 -3.39 -29.66
C ASP A 55 -4.24 -2.49 -29.00
N ASN A 56 -4.77 -2.91 -27.82
CA ASN A 56 -5.79 -2.20 -27.07
C ASN A 56 -5.76 -2.57 -25.58
N LEU A 57 -6.56 -1.87 -24.78
CA LEU A 57 -6.60 -2.05 -23.31
C LEU A 57 -7.13 -3.42 -22.88
N ALA A 58 -8.09 -4.01 -23.60
CA ALA A 58 -8.58 -5.35 -23.26
C ALA A 58 -7.50 -6.42 -23.49
N ALA A 59 -6.74 -6.30 -24.57
CA ALA A 59 -5.61 -7.18 -24.85
C ALA A 59 -4.47 -6.99 -23.83
N ALA A 60 -4.23 -5.74 -23.37
CA ALA A 60 -3.27 -5.47 -22.30
C ALA A 60 -3.69 -6.16 -21.00
N GLY A 61 -4.93 -5.96 -20.53
CA GLY A 61 -5.46 -6.63 -19.34
C GLY A 61 -5.37 -8.15 -19.41
N TYR A 62 -5.70 -8.73 -20.59
CA TYR A 62 -5.55 -10.16 -20.84
C TYR A 62 -4.12 -10.64 -20.64
N ALA A 63 -3.16 -9.95 -21.23
CA ALA A 63 -1.77 -10.32 -21.12
C ALA A 63 -1.22 -10.17 -19.70
N GLU A 64 -1.57 -9.08 -19.02
CA GLU A 64 -1.17 -8.84 -17.62
C GLU A 64 -1.63 -9.97 -16.69
N ALA A 65 -2.90 -10.39 -16.83
CA ALA A 65 -3.44 -11.50 -16.05
C ALA A 65 -2.70 -12.80 -16.32
N TYR A 66 -2.43 -13.07 -17.61
CA TYR A 66 -1.78 -14.31 -18.02
C TYR A 66 -0.33 -14.38 -17.54
N VAL A 67 0.48 -13.32 -17.72
CA VAL A 67 1.89 -13.32 -17.30
C VAL A 67 2.03 -13.34 -15.77
N GLN A 68 1.14 -12.64 -15.05
CA GLN A 68 1.09 -12.77 -13.59
C GLN A 68 0.77 -14.20 -13.15
N SER A 69 -0.14 -14.88 -13.86
CA SER A 69 -0.50 -16.28 -13.57
C SER A 69 0.63 -17.25 -13.94
N GLU A 70 1.40 -17.01 -15.00
CA GLU A 70 2.60 -17.80 -15.33
C GLU A 70 3.58 -17.82 -14.15
N ASP A 71 3.80 -16.68 -13.50
CA ASP A 71 4.74 -16.55 -12.41
C ASP A 71 4.13 -16.96 -11.06
N TYR A 72 2.92 -16.51 -10.75
CA TYR A 72 2.29 -16.67 -9.43
C TYR A 72 1.24 -17.78 -9.35
N GLY A 73 0.94 -18.45 -10.48
CA GLY A 73 0.03 -19.58 -10.53
C GLY A 73 -1.35 -19.29 -9.96
N PRO A 74 -1.89 -20.19 -9.11
CA PRO A 74 -3.22 -20.06 -8.54
C PRO A 74 -3.49 -18.77 -7.77
N ARG A 75 -2.45 -18.08 -7.26
CA ARG A 75 -2.62 -16.90 -6.41
C ARG A 75 -3.43 -15.80 -7.10
N VAL A 76 -3.27 -15.62 -8.42
CA VAL A 76 -4.03 -14.62 -9.19
C VAL A 76 -5.52 -15.00 -9.22
N ALA A 77 -5.84 -16.22 -9.60
CA ALA A 77 -7.22 -16.73 -9.62
C ALA A 77 -7.87 -16.72 -8.22
N LEU A 78 -7.13 -17.15 -7.19
CA LEU A 78 -7.62 -17.14 -5.80
C LEU A 78 -7.87 -15.72 -5.29
N SER A 79 -7.15 -14.73 -5.77
CA SER A 79 -7.42 -13.34 -5.41
C SER A 79 -8.77 -12.84 -5.95
N LEU A 80 -9.18 -13.27 -7.15
CA LEU A 80 -10.50 -12.97 -7.71
C LEU A 80 -11.59 -13.78 -7.01
N LEU A 81 -11.33 -15.06 -6.71
CA LEU A 81 -12.26 -15.91 -5.96
C LEU A 81 -12.56 -15.32 -4.56
N ARG A 82 -11.53 -14.81 -3.89
CA ARG A 82 -11.66 -14.11 -2.61
C ARG A 82 -12.51 -12.86 -2.75
N ALA A 83 -12.25 -12.03 -3.77
CA ALA A 83 -13.02 -10.81 -4.02
C ALA A 83 -14.51 -11.09 -4.32
N ARG A 84 -14.81 -12.26 -4.94
CA ARG A 84 -16.17 -12.75 -5.15
C ARG A 84 -16.85 -13.21 -3.84
N GLY A 85 -16.08 -13.59 -2.82
CA GLY A 85 -16.58 -14.16 -1.57
C GLY A 85 -16.94 -15.65 -1.69
N GLU A 86 -16.18 -16.43 -2.44
CA GLU A 86 -16.39 -17.85 -2.66
C GLU A 86 -15.23 -18.75 -2.21
N MET A 87 -14.34 -18.25 -1.34
CA MET A 87 -13.22 -19.04 -0.83
C MET A 87 -13.71 -20.27 -0.03
N ALA A 88 -14.73 -20.09 0.80
CA ALA A 88 -15.26 -21.17 1.65
C ALA A 88 -15.86 -22.33 0.83
N ARG A 89 -16.40 -22.06 -0.34
CA ARG A 89 -16.90 -23.08 -1.28
C ARG A 89 -15.80 -24.04 -1.73
N TRP A 90 -14.55 -23.58 -1.84
CA TRP A 90 -13.43 -24.39 -2.31
C TRP A 90 -12.55 -24.91 -1.17
N PHE A 91 -12.37 -24.12 -0.11
CA PHE A 91 -11.40 -24.39 0.96
C PHE A 91 -12.02 -24.70 2.33
N GLY A 92 -13.36 -24.70 2.40
CA GLY A 92 -14.07 -25.06 3.62
C GLY A 92 -14.37 -23.90 4.56
N ARG A 93 -14.95 -24.24 5.71
CA ARG A 93 -15.56 -23.30 6.66
C ARG A 93 -14.60 -22.24 7.22
N ASP A 94 -13.31 -22.50 7.25
CA ASP A 94 -12.33 -21.55 7.82
C ASP A 94 -12.29 -20.20 7.06
N SER A 95 -12.69 -20.19 5.78
CA SER A 95 -12.75 -18.99 4.94
C SER A 95 -14.09 -18.25 5.02
N ILE A 96 -15.07 -18.75 5.76
CA ILE A 96 -16.45 -18.23 5.70
C ILE A 96 -16.58 -16.78 6.15
N ASN A 97 -15.80 -16.36 7.14
CA ASN A 97 -15.86 -15.00 7.68
C ASN A 97 -15.35 -13.97 6.66
N GLU A 98 -14.32 -14.34 5.89
CA GLU A 98 -13.79 -13.53 4.81
C GLU A 98 -14.83 -13.39 3.69
N ASP A 99 -15.48 -14.49 3.32
CA ASP A 99 -16.51 -14.48 2.28
C ASP A 99 -17.70 -13.61 2.64
N PHE A 100 -18.17 -13.64 3.90
CA PHE A 100 -19.24 -12.74 4.35
C PHE A 100 -18.92 -11.26 4.15
N VAL A 101 -17.67 -10.87 4.37
CA VAL A 101 -17.19 -9.49 4.13
C VAL A 101 -17.17 -9.20 2.63
N ASN A 102 -16.55 -10.08 1.84
CA ASN A 102 -16.33 -9.85 0.41
C ASN A 102 -17.61 -9.90 -0.43
N HIS A 103 -18.66 -10.58 0.03
CA HIS A 103 -19.97 -10.51 -0.63
C HIS A 103 -20.51 -9.09 -0.79
N ALA A 104 -20.22 -8.19 0.14
CA ALA A 104 -20.63 -6.79 0.03
C ALA A 104 -19.86 -6.07 -1.09
N ALA A 105 -18.56 -6.32 -1.21
CA ALA A 105 -17.72 -5.77 -2.27
C ALA A 105 -18.17 -6.28 -3.66
N TYR A 106 -18.40 -7.58 -3.78
CA TYR A 106 -18.86 -8.17 -5.05
C TYR A 106 -20.24 -7.65 -5.47
N ALA A 107 -21.20 -7.60 -4.54
CA ALA A 107 -22.50 -7.02 -4.81
C ALA A 107 -22.42 -5.56 -5.28
N ARG A 108 -21.52 -4.78 -4.66
CA ARG A 108 -21.24 -3.40 -5.10
C ARG A 108 -20.62 -3.35 -6.48
N ALA A 109 -19.65 -4.22 -6.76
CA ALA A 109 -18.99 -4.30 -8.07
C ALA A 109 -20.01 -4.56 -9.18
N VAL A 110 -20.92 -5.53 -9.01
CA VAL A 110 -21.99 -5.81 -9.98
C VAL A 110 -22.87 -4.59 -10.24
N GLN A 111 -23.25 -3.85 -9.18
CA GLN A 111 -24.07 -2.65 -9.30
C GLN A 111 -23.31 -1.48 -9.93
N ALA A 112 -22.02 -1.34 -9.61
CA ALA A 112 -21.21 -0.21 -10.01
C ALA A 112 -20.55 -0.38 -11.40
N TYR A 113 -20.44 -1.59 -11.92
CA TYR A 113 -19.74 -1.87 -13.18
C TYR A 113 -20.20 -1.00 -14.35
N PRO A 114 -21.51 -0.75 -14.57
CA PRO A 114 -21.96 0.15 -15.63
C PRO A 114 -21.54 1.61 -15.44
N LEU A 115 -21.12 2.00 -14.24
CA LEU A 115 -20.68 3.37 -13.89
C LEU A 115 -19.18 3.58 -14.11
N VAL A 116 -18.39 2.50 -14.20
CA VAL A 116 -16.95 2.54 -14.53
C VAL A 116 -16.79 2.97 -15.99
N ASP A 117 -15.77 3.78 -16.29
CA ASP A 117 -15.51 4.20 -17.66
C ASP A 117 -15.11 3.03 -18.58
N GLN A 118 -15.35 3.17 -19.89
CA GLN A 118 -15.13 2.09 -20.86
C GLN A 118 -13.67 1.63 -20.90
N PRO A 119 -12.64 2.54 -20.87
CA PRO A 119 -11.25 2.11 -20.87
C PRO A 119 -10.90 1.20 -19.68
N THR A 120 -11.43 1.49 -18.51
CA THR A 120 -11.20 0.67 -17.30
C THR A 120 -11.94 -0.66 -17.39
N ARG A 121 -13.18 -0.68 -17.91
CA ARG A 121 -13.91 -1.94 -18.15
C ARG A 121 -13.18 -2.84 -19.15
N ASP A 122 -12.63 -2.26 -20.22
CA ASP A 122 -11.86 -3.03 -21.22
C ASP A 122 -10.70 -3.76 -20.55
N VAL A 123 -9.95 -3.08 -19.64
CA VAL A 123 -8.86 -3.73 -18.89
C VAL A 123 -9.39 -4.82 -17.97
N TYR A 124 -10.47 -4.57 -17.23
CA TYR A 124 -11.06 -5.56 -16.31
C TYR A 124 -11.57 -6.80 -17.03
N ASP A 125 -12.31 -6.62 -18.12
CA ASP A 125 -12.84 -7.74 -18.90
C ASP A 125 -11.69 -8.56 -19.52
N GLY A 126 -10.67 -7.89 -20.07
CA GLY A 126 -9.48 -8.53 -20.58
C GLY A 126 -8.75 -9.33 -19.51
N PHE A 127 -8.55 -8.74 -18.33
CA PHE A 127 -7.88 -9.40 -17.22
C PHE A 127 -8.60 -10.67 -16.76
N ALA A 128 -9.93 -10.63 -16.64
CA ALA A 128 -10.74 -11.80 -16.31
C ALA A 128 -10.59 -12.91 -17.34
N VAL A 129 -10.61 -12.57 -18.67
CA VAL A 129 -10.38 -13.53 -19.74
C VAL A 129 -8.98 -14.16 -19.67
N GLY A 130 -7.96 -13.37 -19.31
CA GLY A 130 -6.59 -13.86 -19.12
C GLY A 130 -6.46 -14.88 -18.00
N VAL A 131 -7.09 -14.62 -16.85
CA VAL A 131 -7.12 -15.58 -15.72
C VAL A 131 -7.87 -16.86 -16.10
N ASN A 132 -9.06 -16.74 -16.73
CA ASN A 132 -9.82 -17.91 -17.20
C ASN A 132 -9.02 -18.77 -18.17
N ARG A 133 -8.29 -18.13 -19.10
CA ARG A 133 -7.45 -18.84 -20.08
C ARG A 133 -6.29 -19.57 -19.39
N TYR A 134 -5.70 -18.96 -18.37
CA TYR A 134 -4.64 -19.64 -17.62
C TYR A 134 -5.17 -20.87 -16.89
N ILE A 135 -6.32 -20.79 -16.22
CA ILE A 135 -6.97 -21.93 -15.55
C ILE A 135 -7.24 -23.06 -16.54
N GLU A 136 -7.79 -22.73 -17.72
CA GLU A 136 -8.10 -23.68 -18.78
C GLU A 136 -6.86 -24.47 -19.24
N LEU A 137 -5.72 -23.79 -19.40
CA LEU A 137 -4.47 -24.40 -19.90
C LEU A 137 -3.64 -25.10 -18.82
N HIS A 138 -3.86 -24.77 -17.54
CA HIS A 138 -3.06 -25.26 -16.41
C HIS A 138 -3.92 -25.88 -15.30
N PRO A 139 -4.86 -26.82 -15.66
CA PRO A 139 -5.78 -27.37 -14.66
C PRO A 139 -5.08 -28.12 -13.53
N GLY A 140 -3.86 -28.62 -13.77
CA GLY A 140 -3.06 -29.34 -12.77
C GLY A 140 -2.51 -28.46 -11.63
N GLU A 141 -2.52 -27.14 -11.79
CA GLU A 141 -2.09 -26.19 -10.74
C GLU A 141 -3.22 -25.85 -9.75
N PHE A 142 -4.46 -26.31 -10.00
CA PHE A 142 -5.64 -25.99 -9.22
C PHE A 142 -6.25 -27.23 -8.56
N PRO A 143 -7.07 -27.06 -7.51
CA PRO A 143 -7.82 -28.17 -6.92
C PRO A 143 -8.67 -28.91 -7.97
N PRO A 144 -8.88 -30.25 -7.85
CA PRO A 144 -9.72 -30.98 -8.77
C PRO A 144 -11.10 -30.35 -8.93
N GLY A 145 -11.52 -30.13 -10.19
CA GLY A 145 -12.80 -29.53 -10.53
C GLY A 145 -12.84 -28.00 -10.36
N PHE A 146 -11.73 -27.33 -10.06
CA PHE A 146 -11.67 -25.88 -9.98
C PHE A 146 -11.83 -25.26 -11.37
N ALA A 147 -13.01 -24.74 -11.64
CA ALA A 147 -13.33 -24.10 -12.92
C ALA A 147 -14.25 -22.88 -12.71
N PRO A 148 -13.87 -21.91 -11.86
CA PRO A 148 -14.62 -20.67 -11.77
C PRO A 148 -14.50 -19.92 -13.09
N HIS A 149 -15.59 -19.30 -13.53
CA HIS A 149 -15.57 -18.37 -14.66
C HIS A 149 -15.58 -16.94 -14.11
N PHE A 150 -14.47 -16.25 -14.25
CA PHE A 150 -14.31 -14.86 -13.81
C PHE A 150 -14.75 -13.89 -14.91
N THR A 151 -15.20 -12.72 -14.50
CA THR A 151 -15.67 -11.61 -15.32
C THR A 151 -15.06 -10.30 -14.81
N GLY A 152 -15.25 -9.21 -15.54
CA GLY A 152 -14.82 -7.88 -15.08
C GLY A 152 -15.39 -7.49 -13.71
N TYR A 153 -16.55 -8.05 -13.30
CA TYR A 153 -17.09 -7.83 -11.95
C TYR A 153 -16.17 -8.34 -10.84
N ASP A 154 -15.50 -9.47 -11.07
CA ASP A 154 -14.57 -10.07 -10.10
C ASP A 154 -13.31 -9.21 -9.95
N VAL A 155 -12.84 -8.66 -11.06
CA VAL A 155 -11.68 -7.76 -11.06
C VAL A 155 -12.03 -6.44 -10.37
N LEU A 156 -13.19 -5.82 -10.70
CA LEU A 156 -13.67 -4.63 -10.02
C LEU A 156 -13.91 -4.87 -8.51
N ALA A 157 -14.39 -6.04 -8.12
CA ALA A 157 -14.64 -6.34 -6.70
C ALA A 157 -13.39 -6.24 -5.82
N LYS A 158 -12.20 -6.42 -6.40
CA LYS A 158 -10.93 -6.18 -5.69
C LYS A 158 -10.63 -4.69 -5.46
N ASP A 159 -11.19 -3.82 -6.28
CA ASP A 159 -11.03 -2.37 -6.19
C ASP A 159 -12.18 -1.71 -5.42
N VAL A 160 -13.14 -2.49 -4.94
CA VAL A 160 -14.17 -1.99 -4.02
C VAL A 160 -13.60 -1.96 -2.62
N ASP A 161 -13.42 -0.76 -2.09
CA ASP A 161 -13.02 -0.58 -0.71
C ASP A 161 -14.17 -0.93 0.26
N LEU A 162 -13.82 -1.59 1.35
CA LEU A 162 -14.72 -1.90 2.44
C LEU A 162 -14.15 -1.33 3.74
N PRO A 163 -15.00 -0.73 4.60
CA PRO A 163 -14.56 -0.23 5.89
C PRO A 163 -13.93 -1.35 6.73
N THR A 164 -12.76 -1.08 7.26
CA THR A 164 -12.11 -2.00 8.18
C THR A 164 -12.76 -1.86 9.56
N LEU A 165 -13.82 -2.63 9.83
CA LEU A 165 -14.59 -2.55 11.08
C LEU A 165 -13.73 -2.80 12.34
N ASN A 166 -12.55 -3.40 12.21
CA ASN A 166 -11.57 -3.50 13.29
C ASN A 166 -11.16 -2.13 13.87
N GLN A 167 -11.28 -1.05 13.12
CA GLN A 167 -11.10 0.31 13.64
C GLN A 167 -12.13 0.68 14.70
N ALA A 168 -13.30 0.03 14.68
CA ALA A 168 -14.33 0.17 15.73
C ALA A 168 -14.04 -0.67 16.99
N ASN A 169 -13.05 -1.58 16.99
CA ASN A 169 -12.80 -2.51 18.11
C ASN A 169 -12.56 -1.80 19.44
N LYS A 170 -11.86 -0.66 19.44
CA LYS A 170 -11.64 0.08 20.68
C LYS A 170 -12.93 0.66 21.23
N PHE A 171 -13.86 1.08 20.36
CA PHE A 171 -15.19 1.49 20.78
C PHE A 171 -15.99 0.29 21.28
N LEU A 172 -16.07 -0.79 20.52
CA LEU A 172 -16.82 -1.99 20.84
C LEU A 172 -16.35 -2.68 22.15
N THR A 173 -15.05 -2.64 22.44
CA THR A 173 -14.50 -3.22 23.69
C THR A 173 -14.72 -2.34 24.92
N ARG A 174 -15.01 -1.05 24.78
CA ARG A 174 -15.32 -0.11 25.87
C ARG A 174 -16.81 0.03 26.14
N SER A 175 -17.68 -0.38 25.17
CA SER A 175 -19.11 -0.38 25.42
C SER A 175 -19.46 -1.46 26.46
N ASP A 176 -20.31 -1.13 27.42
CA ASP A 176 -20.81 -2.06 28.45
C ASP A 176 -21.84 -3.06 27.89
N SER A 177 -21.85 -3.26 26.59
CA SER A 177 -22.79 -4.11 25.88
C SER A 177 -22.55 -5.60 26.20
N ALA A 178 -23.58 -6.28 26.67
CA ALA A 178 -23.58 -7.71 26.97
C ALA A 178 -23.49 -8.60 25.71
N THR A 179 -23.53 -8.01 24.50
CA THR A 179 -23.48 -8.68 23.19
C THR A 179 -22.18 -8.41 22.45
N ARG A 180 -21.05 -8.61 23.13
CA ARG A 180 -19.73 -8.44 22.51
C ARG A 180 -19.49 -9.53 21.46
N HIS A 181 -19.71 -9.23 20.21
CA HIS A 181 -19.03 -9.90 19.12
C HIS A 181 -17.69 -9.18 18.87
N ALA A 182 -16.69 -9.49 19.68
CA ALA A 182 -15.34 -9.05 19.40
C ALA A 182 -14.96 -9.53 18.00
N LEU A 183 -14.68 -8.59 17.09
CA LEU A 183 -14.07 -8.93 15.80
C LEU A 183 -12.72 -9.58 16.08
N PRO A 184 -12.30 -10.58 15.30
CA PRO A 184 -11.01 -11.23 15.50
C PRO A 184 -9.91 -10.18 15.56
N PRO A 185 -8.94 -10.29 16.49
CA PRO A 185 -7.82 -9.38 16.52
C PRO A 185 -7.08 -9.43 15.18
N GLN A 186 -6.82 -8.27 14.59
CA GLN A 186 -5.92 -8.24 13.43
C GLN A 186 -4.53 -8.67 13.88
N PRO A 187 -3.77 -9.35 13.00
CA PRO A 187 -2.33 -9.54 13.21
C PRO A 187 -1.69 -8.18 13.52
N ALA A 188 -0.80 -8.15 14.50
CA ALA A 188 -0.04 -6.94 14.79
C ALA A 188 0.65 -6.47 13.50
N SER A 189 0.50 -5.18 13.15
CA SER A 189 1.20 -4.62 12.01
C SER A 189 2.71 -4.76 12.25
N ASN A 190 3.45 -5.19 11.21
CA ASN A 190 4.89 -5.19 11.29
C ASN A 190 5.37 -3.74 11.41
N PRO A 191 6.13 -3.36 12.45
CA PRO A 191 6.61 -1.99 12.63
C PRO A 191 7.52 -1.51 11.49
N ASP A 192 8.02 -2.44 10.67
CA ASP A 192 8.86 -2.15 9.51
C ASP A 192 8.07 -2.06 8.21
N ASP A 193 6.75 -2.29 8.22
CA ASP A 193 5.88 -2.01 7.09
C ASP A 193 5.79 -0.49 6.90
N GLY A 194 5.98 -0.07 5.65
CA GLY A 194 6.02 1.35 5.34
C GLY A 194 6.58 1.61 3.96
N SER A 195 7.29 2.71 3.79
CA SER A 195 7.94 3.06 2.53
C SER A 195 8.94 4.19 2.71
N ASN A 196 9.84 4.36 1.73
CA ASN A 196 10.61 5.58 1.52
C ASN A 196 10.29 6.15 0.13
N ALA A 197 10.18 7.45 0.02
CA ALA A 197 10.08 8.14 -1.26
C ALA A 197 10.86 9.45 -1.24
N TRP A 198 11.67 9.68 -2.28
CA TRP A 198 12.40 10.92 -2.50
C TRP A 198 12.11 11.46 -3.89
N ALA A 199 12.06 12.78 -4.01
CA ALA A 199 12.11 13.47 -5.29
C ALA A 199 13.11 14.62 -5.24
N PHE A 200 13.90 14.78 -6.30
CA PHE A 200 14.90 15.84 -6.44
C PHE A 200 14.61 16.67 -7.69
N ALA A 201 14.51 17.99 -7.52
CA ALA A 201 14.33 18.92 -8.62
C ALA A 201 15.63 19.08 -9.45
N PRO A 202 15.56 19.58 -10.69
CA PRO A 202 16.73 19.83 -11.56
C PRO A 202 17.83 20.68 -10.90
N SER A 203 17.45 21.57 -9.99
CA SER A 203 18.41 22.39 -9.23
C SER A 203 19.31 21.57 -8.28
N ARG A 204 18.90 20.35 -7.93
CA ARG A 204 19.60 19.44 -7.01
C ARG A 204 20.27 18.27 -7.71
N THR A 205 20.17 18.16 -9.03
CA THR A 205 20.72 17.04 -9.78
C THR A 205 21.89 17.45 -10.65
N LYS A 206 22.81 16.52 -10.94
CA LYS A 206 23.97 16.70 -11.82
C LYS A 206 23.54 16.81 -13.28
N SER A 207 22.54 16.02 -13.67
CA SER A 207 21.97 15.97 -15.02
C SER A 207 21.07 17.15 -15.34
N LYS A 208 20.61 17.90 -14.33
CA LYS A 208 19.55 18.92 -14.43
C LYS A 208 18.18 18.35 -14.83
N HIS A 209 17.94 17.08 -14.57
CA HIS A 209 16.65 16.43 -14.70
C HIS A 209 16.12 16.04 -13.32
N ALA A 210 14.80 15.97 -13.16
CA ALA A 210 14.22 15.50 -11.91
C ALA A 210 14.53 14.01 -11.68
N ILE A 211 14.74 13.62 -10.41
CA ILE A 211 14.95 12.22 -10.00
C ILE A 211 13.89 11.85 -9.00
N LEU A 212 13.30 10.65 -9.16
CA LEU A 212 12.37 10.02 -8.24
C LEU A 212 12.99 8.74 -7.69
N LEU A 213 12.96 8.56 -6.36
CA LEU A 213 13.22 7.28 -5.69
C LEU A 213 11.93 6.75 -5.10
N ARG A 214 11.64 5.48 -5.37
CA ARG A 214 10.56 4.74 -4.79
C ARG A 214 11.07 3.49 -4.09
N ASN A 215 10.62 3.25 -2.86
CA ASN A 215 11.02 2.08 -2.08
C ASN A 215 9.94 1.69 -1.05
N PRO A 216 9.01 0.81 -1.40
CA PRO A 216 8.01 0.30 -0.46
C PRO A 216 8.62 -0.74 0.49
N HIS A 217 8.05 -0.80 1.69
CA HIS A 217 8.38 -1.79 2.71
C HIS A 217 7.16 -2.65 3.00
N LEU A 218 7.17 -3.88 2.53
CA LEU A 218 6.16 -4.90 2.82
C LEU A 218 6.86 -6.26 2.98
N ALA A 219 6.13 -7.23 3.52
CA ALA A 219 6.59 -8.62 3.52
C ALA A 219 6.88 -9.08 2.08
N TRP A 220 7.94 -9.85 1.86
CA TRP A 220 8.37 -10.27 0.53
C TRP A 220 7.40 -11.23 -0.19
N ASN A 221 6.36 -11.66 0.50
CA ASN A 221 5.24 -12.39 -0.09
C ASN A 221 4.02 -11.50 -0.42
N ALA A 222 4.11 -10.18 -0.25
CA ALA A 222 3.00 -9.26 -0.48
C ALA A 222 2.61 -9.11 -1.97
N GLY A 223 3.51 -9.49 -2.88
CA GLY A 223 3.22 -9.59 -4.30
C GLY A 223 3.41 -8.28 -5.06
N TYR A 224 4.64 -7.78 -5.10
CA TYR A 224 5.07 -6.85 -6.14
C TYR A 224 5.30 -7.62 -7.43
N TYR A 225 4.92 -7.02 -8.54
CA TYR A 225 5.14 -7.56 -9.88
C TYR A 225 5.62 -6.46 -10.80
N GLU A 226 6.90 -6.50 -11.17
CA GLU A 226 7.51 -5.52 -12.04
C GLU A 226 7.14 -5.79 -13.49
N ALA A 227 6.51 -4.84 -14.18
CA ALA A 227 6.12 -5.01 -15.57
C ALA A 227 6.10 -3.70 -16.34
N HIS A 228 6.19 -3.81 -17.68
CA HIS A 228 6.04 -2.73 -18.63
C HIS A 228 4.86 -3.03 -19.56
N VAL A 229 3.89 -2.11 -19.64
CA VAL A 229 2.69 -2.26 -20.45
C VAL A 229 2.60 -1.14 -21.46
N VAL A 230 2.53 -1.50 -22.75
CA VAL A 230 2.46 -0.57 -23.86
C VAL A 230 1.22 -0.85 -24.72
N VAL A 231 0.33 0.13 -24.81
CA VAL A 231 -0.75 0.20 -25.80
C VAL A 231 -0.49 1.46 -26.63
N PRO A 232 0.00 1.34 -27.89
CA PRO A 232 0.49 2.49 -28.66
C PRO A 232 -0.50 3.65 -28.71
N GLY A 233 -0.06 4.85 -28.31
CA GLY A 233 -0.89 6.06 -28.29
C GLY A 233 -1.92 6.12 -27.16
N VAL A 234 -1.98 5.12 -26.26
CA VAL A 234 -2.97 5.03 -25.17
C VAL A 234 -2.31 4.87 -23.80
N LEU A 235 -1.34 3.98 -23.68
CA LEU A 235 -0.67 3.65 -22.43
C LEU A 235 0.77 3.26 -22.72
N ASP A 236 1.70 3.76 -21.91
CA ASP A 236 3.11 3.35 -21.92
C ASP A 236 3.61 3.52 -20.48
N PHE A 237 3.58 2.45 -19.67
CA PHE A 237 3.82 2.53 -18.24
C PHE A 237 4.66 1.36 -17.73
N TYR A 238 5.71 1.70 -16.99
CA TYR A 238 6.55 0.75 -16.25
C TYR A 238 6.35 0.91 -14.75
N GLY A 239 6.07 -0.16 -14.05
CA GLY A 239 5.88 -0.04 -12.61
C GLY A 239 5.55 -1.34 -11.88
N ASP A 240 5.03 -1.18 -10.68
CA ASP A 240 4.50 -2.26 -9.87
C ASP A 240 3.03 -2.50 -10.21
N LEU A 241 2.77 -3.55 -10.95
CA LEU A 241 1.43 -4.05 -11.22
C LEU A 241 1.08 -5.08 -10.15
N ARG A 242 0.25 -4.72 -9.20
CA ARG A 242 -0.11 -5.58 -8.06
C ARG A 242 -0.65 -6.92 -8.51
N ILE A 243 -0.14 -8.01 -7.92
CA ILE A 243 -0.55 -9.37 -8.26
C ILE A 243 -2.04 -9.57 -8.01
N GLY A 244 -2.72 -10.07 -9.05
CA GLY A 244 -4.16 -10.23 -9.10
C GLY A 244 -4.94 -8.98 -9.47
N GLY A 245 -4.29 -7.93 -9.97
CA GLY A 245 -4.92 -6.73 -10.50
C GLY A 245 -4.09 -6.09 -11.60
N PRO A 246 -4.71 -5.27 -12.50
CA PRO A 246 -4.06 -4.77 -13.71
C PRO A 246 -3.41 -3.39 -13.57
N PHE A 247 -3.39 -2.78 -12.39
CA PHE A 247 -2.96 -1.38 -12.27
C PHE A 247 -1.72 -1.20 -11.39
N GLY A 248 -0.91 -0.20 -11.76
CA GLY A 248 0.25 0.26 -10.99
C GLY A 248 -0.19 1.08 -9.77
N VAL A 249 -0.54 0.40 -8.68
CA VAL A 249 -1.15 1.02 -7.49
C VAL A 249 -0.12 1.77 -6.64
N ILE A 250 1.09 1.22 -6.48
CA ILE A 250 2.06 1.74 -5.51
C ILE A 250 3.01 2.73 -6.16
N GLY A 251 3.28 2.59 -7.45
CA GLY A 251 4.09 3.55 -8.19
C GLY A 251 4.71 3.00 -9.45
N GLY A 252 5.33 3.87 -10.19
CA GLY A 252 5.96 3.60 -11.46
C GLY A 252 6.15 4.90 -12.23
N PHE A 253 6.39 4.78 -13.53
CA PHE A 253 6.62 5.92 -14.40
C PHE A 253 6.20 5.63 -15.84
N ASN A 254 5.91 6.70 -16.55
CA ASN A 254 5.86 6.74 -18.00
C ASN A 254 6.94 7.70 -18.53
N LYS A 255 6.93 8.01 -19.82
CA LYS A 255 7.93 8.88 -20.43
C LYS A 255 8.00 10.28 -19.82
N ASP A 256 6.90 10.79 -19.28
CA ASP A 256 6.75 12.17 -18.86
C ASP A 256 6.81 12.38 -17.35
N LEU A 257 6.36 11.40 -16.57
CA LEU A 257 6.19 11.51 -15.13
C LEU A 257 6.24 10.17 -14.40
N GLY A 258 6.40 10.25 -13.08
CA GLY A 258 6.28 9.09 -12.20
C GLY A 258 5.87 9.49 -10.80
N TRP A 259 5.44 8.48 -10.04
CA TRP A 259 5.11 8.67 -8.63
C TRP A 259 5.54 7.50 -7.76
N ALA A 260 5.68 7.80 -6.48
CA ALA A 260 5.88 6.84 -5.40
C ALA A 260 4.84 7.08 -4.32
N THR A 261 4.24 6.01 -3.80
CA THR A 261 3.36 6.10 -2.64
C THR A 261 4.10 5.75 -1.36
N THR A 262 3.72 6.41 -0.26
CA THR A 262 4.06 6.01 1.09
C THR A 262 2.79 5.90 1.93
N ASN A 263 2.73 4.95 2.86
CA ASN A 263 1.59 4.82 3.75
C ASN A 263 1.46 6.08 4.61
N ASN A 264 0.23 6.52 4.81
CA ASN A 264 -0.14 7.55 5.77
C ASN A 264 -1.29 7.04 6.66
N ASP A 265 -1.56 7.77 7.73
CA ASP A 265 -2.56 7.39 8.73
C ASP A 265 -3.58 8.53 8.95
N PRO A 266 -4.48 8.77 7.98
CA PRO A 266 -5.55 9.75 8.11
C PRO A 266 -6.74 9.21 8.90
N LEU A 267 -7.47 10.10 9.57
CA LEU A 267 -8.78 9.78 10.12
C LEU A 267 -9.82 9.76 8.99
N LEU A 268 -10.23 8.56 8.55
CA LEU A 268 -11.14 8.36 7.41
C LEU A 268 -12.58 8.05 7.83
N TRP A 269 -12.88 7.96 9.12
CA TRP A 269 -14.15 7.46 9.64
C TRP A 269 -14.56 8.15 10.95
N GLN A 270 -15.86 8.05 11.25
CA GLN A 270 -16.45 8.42 12.54
C GLN A 270 -17.51 7.40 12.94
N ILE A 271 -17.65 7.18 14.24
CA ILE A 271 -18.78 6.41 14.78
C ILE A 271 -19.85 7.42 15.19
N TYR A 272 -21.07 7.21 14.70
CA TYR A 272 -22.23 7.99 15.08
C TYR A 272 -23.20 7.18 15.93
N ALA A 273 -23.81 7.83 16.93
CA ALA A 273 -24.88 7.27 17.75
C ALA A 273 -26.21 7.89 17.34
N LEU A 274 -27.07 7.13 16.69
CA LEU A 274 -28.43 7.49 16.34
C LEU A 274 -29.39 6.99 17.43
N ASP A 275 -30.52 7.67 17.60
CA ASP A 275 -31.60 7.15 18.41
C ASP A 275 -32.38 6.07 17.67
N GLY A 276 -32.61 4.92 18.27
CA GLY A 276 -33.59 3.96 17.79
C GLY A 276 -35.01 4.52 18.00
N ASP A 277 -35.94 4.22 17.10
CA ASP A 277 -37.34 4.60 17.29
C ASP A 277 -37.98 3.70 18.35
N PRO A 278 -38.42 4.22 19.49
CA PRO A 278 -39.03 3.41 20.53
C PRO A 278 -40.40 2.86 20.13
N ALA A 279 -41.04 3.43 19.12
CA ALA A 279 -42.37 3.03 18.66
C ALA A 279 -42.34 2.03 17.50
N VAL A 280 -41.24 2.00 16.72
CA VAL A 280 -41.14 1.16 15.53
C VAL A 280 -39.84 0.33 15.57
N PRO A 281 -39.92 -0.98 15.79
CA PRO A 281 -38.74 -1.85 15.75
C PRO A 281 -37.95 -1.71 14.45
N ASP A 282 -36.62 -1.85 14.54
CA ASP A 282 -35.71 -1.78 13.40
C ASP A 282 -35.75 -0.45 12.63
N HIS A 283 -36.14 0.64 13.31
CA HIS A 283 -36.09 2.00 12.80
C HIS A 283 -35.14 2.85 13.65
N TYR A 284 -34.62 3.92 13.04
CA TYR A 284 -33.82 4.96 13.69
C TYR A 284 -34.39 6.34 13.39
N LEU A 285 -34.09 7.29 14.26
CA LEU A 285 -34.53 8.69 14.11
C LEU A 285 -33.43 9.55 13.50
N LEU A 286 -33.72 10.26 12.43
CA LEU A 286 -32.84 11.23 11.80
C LEU A 286 -33.71 12.36 11.17
N ASP A 287 -33.33 13.61 11.36
CA ASP A 287 -34.07 14.79 10.90
C ASP A 287 -35.55 14.80 11.36
N GLY A 288 -35.85 14.19 12.48
CA GLY A 288 -37.21 14.05 13.01
C GLY A 288 -38.04 12.97 12.32
N ALA A 289 -37.48 12.24 11.37
CA ALA A 289 -38.17 11.14 10.68
C ALA A 289 -37.75 9.78 11.27
N SER A 290 -38.71 8.83 11.30
CA SER A 290 -38.48 7.41 11.59
C SER A 290 -38.08 6.70 10.29
N LEU A 291 -36.84 6.26 10.21
CA LEU A 291 -36.26 5.63 9.01
C LEU A 291 -35.96 4.14 9.26
N PRO A 292 -36.27 3.24 8.32
CA PRO A 292 -36.00 1.82 8.50
C PRO A 292 -34.50 1.50 8.42
N LEU A 293 -34.05 0.55 9.22
CA LEU A 293 -32.78 -0.12 9.01
C LEU A 293 -32.89 -1.04 7.80
N GLU A 294 -31.94 -0.93 6.88
CA GLU A 294 -31.82 -1.87 5.76
C GLU A 294 -31.22 -3.18 6.28
N GLN A 295 -32.02 -4.25 6.29
CA GLN A 295 -31.52 -5.60 6.56
C GLN A 295 -31.23 -6.32 5.25
N LYS A 296 -30.03 -6.91 5.16
CA LYS A 296 -29.66 -7.84 4.10
C LYS A 296 -29.24 -9.17 4.71
N LEU A 297 -29.88 -10.24 4.26
CA LEU A 297 -29.42 -11.60 4.57
C LEU A 297 -28.35 -12.01 3.56
N VAL A 298 -27.16 -12.30 4.03
CA VAL A 298 -26.06 -12.82 3.22
C VAL A 298 -25.92 -14.29 3.50
N THR A 299 -25.96 -15.12 2.45
CA THR A 299 -25.79 -16.58 2.55
C THR A 299 -24.49 -16.97 1.88
N VAL A 300 -23.64 -17.68 2.59
CA VAL A 300 -22.36 -18.22 2.11
C VAL A 300 -22.46 -19.73 2.08
N GLU A 301 -22.11 -20.31 0.92
CA GLU A 301 -21.96 -21.75 0.76
C GLU A 301 -20.50 -22.14 1.07
N PHE A 302 -20.30 -23.22 1.80
CA PHE A 302 -18.97 -23.71 2.13
C PHE A 302 -18.89 -25.23 1.97
N LYS A 303 -17.70 -25.72 1.62
CA LYS A 303 -17.41 -27.13 1.52
C LYS A 303 -17.49 -27.79 2.92
N ASP A 304 -18.25 -28.88 3.02
CA ASP A 304 -18.45 -29.62 4.23
C ASP A 304 -18.36 -31.13 3.94
N GLY A 305 -17.22 -31.74 4.28
CA GLY A 305 -16.91 -33.10 3.91
C GLY A 305 -16.92 -33.34 2.40
N ALA A 306 -17.77 -34.26 1.93
CA ALA A 306 -17.95 -34.54 0.50
C ALA A 306 -19.03 -33.67 -0.17
N GLY A 307 -19.71 -32.80 0.58
CA GLY A 307 -20.82 -31.96 0.11
C GLY A 307 -20.61 -30.49 0.41
N PHE A 308 -21.74 -29.78 0.44
CA PHE A 308 -21.79 -28.34 0.74
C PHE A 308 -22.84 -28.07 1.81
N SER A 309 -22.54 -27.10 2.66
CA SER A 309 -23.46 -26.52 3.64
C SER A 309 -23.54 -25.00 3.43
N THR A 310 -24.58 -24.39 4.01
CA THR A 310 -24.77 -22.95 3.92
C THR A 310 -24.89 -22.30 5.28
N GLU A 311 -24.42 -21.08 5.43
CA GLU A 311 -24.66 -20.26 6.60
C GLU A 311 -25.20 -18.90 6.16
N THR A 312 -26.23 -18.40 6.87
CA THR A 312 -26.88 -17.11 6.58
C THR A 312 -26.68 -16.17 7.76
N ARG A 313 -26.21 -14.95 7.50
CA ARG A 313 -26.05 -13.88 8.50
C ARG A 313 -26.78 -12.63 8.09
N PRO A 314 -27.46 -11.93 9.02
CA PRO A 314 -28.00 -10.61 8.75
C PRO A 314 -26.88 -9.55 8.81
N THR A 315 -26.91 -8.63 7.89
CA THR A 315 -26.18 -7.36 7.95
C THR A 315 -27.17 -6.22 8.01
N TRP A 316 -26.81 -5.15 8.70
CA TRP A 316 -27.67 -4.01 8.92
C TRP A 316 -26.97 -2.73 8.46
N ARG A 317 -27.71 -1.87 7.77
CA ARG A 317 -27.20 -0.57 7.32
C ARG A 317 -28.22 0.52 7.59
N THR A 318 -27.69 1.74 7.73
CA THR A 318 -28.44 3.00 7.63
C THR A 318 -28.01 3.72 6.36
N SER A 319 -28.62 4.83 6.02
CA SER A 319 -28.14 5.75 4.97
C SER A 319 -26.74 6.33 5.25
N LEU A 320 -26.25 6.22 6.49
CA LEU A 320 -24.94 6.76 6.91
C LEU A 320 -23.80 5.73 6.87
N GLY A 321 -24.13 4.43 6.79
CA GLY A 321 -23.16 3.35 6.77
C GLY A 321 -23.61 2.09 7.51
N PRO A 322 -22.72 1.09 7.67
CA PRO A 322 -23.02 -0.15 8.38
C PRO A 322 -23.27 0.09 9.87
N VAL A 323 -24.24 -0.66 10.42
CA VAL A 323 -24.50 -0.72 11.86
C VAL A 323 -23.50 -1.67 12.51
N ILE A 324 -22.77 -1.18 13.51
CA ILE A 324 -21.77 -1.97 14.24
C ILE A 324 -22.25 -2.46 15.61
N GLU A 325 -23.22 -1.77 16.22
CA GLU A 325 -23.81 -2.14 17.50
C GLU A 325 -25.22 -1.55 17.64
N ARG A 326 -26.04 -2.25 18.42
CA ARG A 326 -27.39 -1.77 18.85
C ARG A 326 -27.49 -2.00 20.36
N ALA A 327 -27.46 -0.92 21.14
CA ALA A 327 -27.51 -1.01 22.60
C ALA A 327 -28.15 0.22 23.24
N ASN A 328 -28.89 0.03 24.35
CA ASN A 328 -29.45 1.11 25.16
C ASN A 328 -30.30 2.12 24.36
N GLY A 329 -31.10 1.65 23.41
CA GLY A 329 -31.94 2.49 22.55
C GLY A 329 -31.15 3.28 21.50
N LYS A 330 -29.85 3.03 21.36
CA LYS A 330 -28.99 3.63 20.34
C LYS A 330 -28.60 2.65 19.25
N ILE A 331 -28.38 3.18 18.06
CA ILE A 331 -27.86 2.47 16.89
C ILE A 331 -26.52 3.13 16.54
N TYR A 332 -25.45 2.36 16.65
CA TYR A 332 -24.09 2.83 16.37
C TYR A 332 -23.73 2.51 14.95
N VAL A 333 -23.36 3.55 14.20
CA VAL A 333 -23.08 3.49 12.77
C VAL A 333 -21.63 3.84 12.52
N PHE A 334 -20.94 3.02 11.75
CA PHE A 334 -19.58 3.29 11.28
C PHE A 334 -19.64 3.98 9.91
N ARG A 335 -19.41 5.29 9.90
CA ARG A 335 -19.38 6.07 8.65
C ARG A 335 -17.95 6.27 8.22
N ALA A 336 -17.57 5.70 7.08
CA ALA A 336 -16.20 5.71 6.57
C ALA A 336 -16.12 6.23 5.13
N ALA A 337 -14.98 6.82 4.78
CA ALA A 337 -14.71 7.35 3.45
C ALA A 337 -14.54 6.26 2.39
N ASP A 338 -14.15 5.07 2.80
CA ASP A 338 -13.94 3.89 1.97
C ASP A 338 -15.19 3.02 1.82
N ASP A 339 -16.34 3.42 2.41
CA ASP A 339 -17.54 2.61 2.36
C ASP A 339 -18.08 2.47 0.92
N LEU A 340 -17.75 1.32 0.30
CA LEU A 340 -18.17 0.94 -1.05
C LEU A 340 -17.62 1.84 -2.18
N GLU A 341 -16.48 2.51 -1.97
CA GLU A 341 -15.76 3.20 -3.06
C GLU A 341 -15.22 2.16 -4.06
N PHE A 342 -15.37 2.39 -5.36
CA PHE A 342 -15.10 1.40 -6.41
C PHE A 342 -14.25 1.94 -7.57
N ARG A 343 -13.92 3.24 -7.59
CA ARG A 343 -13.30 3.91 -8.74
C ARG A 343 -11.77 3.92 -8.70
N ALA A 344 -11.16 3.19 -7.75
CA ALA A 344 -9.71 3.21 -7.58
C ALA A 344 -8.95 2.79 -8.85
N GLY A 345 -9.40 1.74 -9.54
CA GLY A 345 -8.80 1.30 -10.80
C GLY A 345 -8.90 2.35 -11.92
N GLU A 346 -10.05 3.03 -12.05
CA GLU A 346 -10.21 4.13 -13.00
C GLU A 346 -9.25 5.28 -12.68
N GLN A 347 -9.10 5.65 -11.42
CA GLN A 347 -8.14 6.67 -11.00
C GLN A 347 -6.70 6.26 -11.36
N PHE A 348 -6.30 5.02 -11.08
CA PHE A 348 -4.95 4.55 -11.40
C PHE A 348 -4.68 4.51 -12.90
N LEU A 349 -5.63 4.02 -13.71
CA LEU A 349 -5.49 4.04 -15.17
C LEU A 349 -5.31 5.47 -15.70
N ARG A 350 -6.08 6.44 -15.17
CA ARG A 350 -5.91 7.85 -15.53
C ARG A 350 -4.55 8.41 -15.10
N MET A 351 -4.05 8.04 -13.92
CA MET A 351 -2.71 8.42 -13.47
C MET A 351 -1.61 7.83 -14.36
N MET A 352 -1.71 6.55 -14.73
CA MET A 352 -0.74 5.87 -15.61
C MET A 352 -0.67 6.52 -17.01
N ARG A 353 -1.77 7.10 -17.48
CA ARG A 353 -1.92 7.76 -18.79
C ARG A 353 -1.66 9.27 -18.76
N ALA A 354 -1.47 9.86 -17.59
CA ALA A 354 -1.23 11.29 -17.46
C ALA A 354 0.14 11.68 -18.04
N HIS A 355 0.22 12.84 -18.71
CA HIS A 355 1.43 13.38 -19.34
C HIS A 355 1.92 14.68 -18.67
N SER A 356 1.22 15.15 -17.65
CA SER A 356 1.55 16.38 -16.93
C SER A 356 1.10 16.31 -15.48
N LEU A 357 1.68 17.19 -14.63
CA LEU A 357 1.25 17.35 -13.25
C LEU A 357 -0.24 17.76 -13.16
N ALA A 358 -0.71 18.55 -14.12
CA ALA A 358 -2.12 18.99 -14.15
C ALA A 358 -3.05 17.79 -14.37
N GLU A 359 -2.80 16.97 -15.39
CA GLU A 359 -3.59 15.76 -15.67
C GLU A 359 -3.51 14.75 -14.53
N TRP A 360 -2.31 14.58 -13.94
CA TRP A 360 -2.14 13.70 -12.80
C TRP A 360 -2.95 14.19 -11.58
N LYS A 361 -2.94 15.50 -11.30
CA LYS A 361 -3.78 16.09 -10.24
C LYS A 361 -5.27 15.95 -10.53
N ASP A 362 -5.69 16.03 -11.79
CA ASP A 362 -7.10 15.82 -12.17
C ASP A 362 -7.55 14.38 -11.90
N ALA A 363 -6.69 13.38 -12.17
CA ALA A 363 -6.94 12.00 -11.75
C ALA A 363 -7.05 11.89 -10.21
N MET A 364 -6.20 12.58 -9.46
CA MET A 364 -6.25 12.59 -7.98
C MET A 364 -7.52 13.25 -7.42
N ARG A 365 -8.16 14.17 -8.17
CA ARG A 365 -9.44 14.78 -7.76
C ARG A 365 -10.60 13.79 -7.70
N MET A 366 -10.48 12.62 -8.32
CA MET A 366 -11.45 11.53 -8.16
C MET A 366 -11.58 11.05 -6.72
N ARG A 367 -10.53 11.19 -5.89
CA ARG A 367 -10.49 10.79 -4.47
C ARG A 367 -10.81 9.31 -4.23
N ALA A 368 -10.71 8.49 -5.27
CA ALA A 368 -11.01 7.06 -5.20
C ALA A 368 -9.90 6.27 -4.49
N ARG A 369 -8.62 6.70 -4.62
CA ARG A 369 -7.58 6.26 -3.69
C ARG A 369 -7.72 7.09 -2.41
N ILE A 370 -8.32 6.49 -1.39
CA ILE A 370 -8.77 7.18 -0.18
C ILE A 370 -7.64 7.67 0.74
N ASN A 371 -6.46 7.06 0.65
CA ASN A 371 -5.28 7.39 1.45
C ASN A 371 -3.99 7.13 0.65
N SER A 372 -2.87 7.39 1.20
CA SER A 372 -1.47 7.32 0.78
C SER A 372 -0.89 8.69 0.49
N SER A 373 0.31 8.95 0.98
CA SER A 373 1.09 10.09 0.51
C SER A 373 1.65 9.78 -0.88
N PHE A 374 1.69 10.78 -1.74
CA PHE A 374 2.28 10.69 -3.07
C PHE A 374 3.47 11.63 -3.19
N THR A 375 4.59 11.08 -3.64
CA THR A 375 5.76 11.84 -4.09
C THR A 375 5.85 11.68 -5.60
N TYR A 376 5.89 12.79 -6.31
CA TYR A 376 5.81 12.89 -7.77
C TYR A 376 7.03 13.59 -8.33
N ALA A 377 7.47 13.20 -9.51
CA ALA A 377 8.45 13.92 -10.32
C ALA A 377 8.10 13.83 -11.80
N ASP A 378 8.51 14.83 -12.62
CA ASP A 378 8.25 14.83 -14.05
C ASP A 378 9.41 15.38 -14.89
N LYS A 379 9.30 15.17 -16.20
CA LYS A 379 10.25 15.67 -17.22
C LYS A 379 10.31 17.21 -17.30
N ALA A 380 9.22 17.89 -16.92
CA ALA A 380 9.22 19.36 -16.84
C ALA A 380 10.03 19.91 -15.66
N GLY A 381 10.53 19.02 -14.81
CA GLY A 381 11.34 19.34 -13.64
C GLY A 381 10.56 19.62 -12.37
N ASN A 382 9.25 19.38 -12.37
CA ASN A 382 8.46 19.51 -11.16
C ASN A 382 8.72 18.33 -10.22
N ILE A 383 8.78 18.64 -8.92
CA ILE A 383 8.65 17.68 -7.83
C ILE A 383 7.47 18.11 -6.97
N PHE A 384 6.60 17.16 -6.64
CA PHE A 384 5.37 17.45 -5.92
C PHE A 384 5.11 16.40 -4.84
N TYR A 385 4.64 16.86 -3.68
CA TYR A 385 4.16 16.02 -2.59
C TYR A 385 2.70 16.31 -2.31
N LEU A 386 1.92 15.25 -2.12
CA LEU A 386 0.54 15.31 -1.69
C LEU A 386 0.31 14.29 -0.57
N TRP A 387 -0.06 14.76 0.61
CA TRP A 387 -0.60 13.89 1.64
C TRP A 387 -2.07 13.60 1.31
N ASN A 388 -2.29 12.64 0.43
CA ASN A 388 -3.62 12.33 -0.06
C ASN A 388 -4.43 11.57 1.00
N ALA A 389 -5.62 12.08 1.28
CA ALA A 389 -6.59 11.41 2.13
C ALA A 389 -8.02 11.90 1.84
N ALA A 390 -8.97 10.99 1.73
CA ALA A 390 -10.39 11.31 1.66
C ALA A 390 -10.92 11.66 3.07
N ILE A 391 -10.27 12.66 3.71
CA ILE A 391 -10.61 13.06 5.08
C ILE A 391 -12.01 13.67 5.12
N PRO A 392 -12.88 13.19 6.02
CA PRO A 392 -14.17 13.81 6.29
C PRO A 392 -14.04 15.27 6.73
N ALA A 393 -14.86 16.17 6.15
CA ALA A 393 -15.02 17.53 6.65
C ALA A 393 -16.00 17.48 7.83
N LEU A 394 -15.47 17.31 9.03
CA LEU A 394 -16.29 17.09 10.23
C LEU A 394 -17.02 18.37 10.65
N PRO A 395 -18.35 18.35 10.85
CA PRO A 395 -19.11 19.48 11.41
C PRO A 395 -19.01 19.58 12.92
N HIS A 396 -18.30 18.66 13.56
CA HIS A 396 -18.16 18.52 15.02
C HIS A 396 -16.73 18.16 15.40
N VAL A 397 -16.43 18.13 16.70
CA VAL A 397 -15.16 17.60 17.22
C VAL A 397 -15.13 16.08 16.98
N SER A 398 -13.98 15.58 16.50
CA SER A 398 -13.82 14.15 16.27
C SER A 398 -14.00 13.33 17.54
N GLY A 399 -14.76 12.22 17.44
CA GLY A 399 -14.88 11.23 18.51
C GLY A 399 -13.67 10.29 18.58
N GLY A 400 -12.78 10.33 17.59
CA GLY A 400 -11.68 9.38 17.46
C GLY A 400 -12.20 7.93 17.33
N ASP A 401 -11.44 6.99 17.89
CA ASP A 401 -11.72 5.55 17.81
C ASP A 401 -12.45 4.98 19.06
N THR A 402 -12.90 5.85 19.95
CA THR A 402 -13.43 5.43 21.27
C THR A 402 -14.76 6.05 21.65
N VAL A 403 -15.19 7.13 20.96
CA VAL A 403 -16.40 7.87 21.29
C VAL A 403 -17.32 7.96 20.08
N ALA A 404 -18.56 7.50 20.23
CA ALA A 404 -19.58 7.72 19.23
C ALA A 404 -20.15 9.14 19.37
N VAL A 405 -20.22 9.86 18.27
CA VAL A 405 -20.78 11.22 18.21
C VAL A 405 -22.29 11.13 18.08
N PRO A 406 -23.09 11.76 18.94
CA PRO A 406 -24.54 11.83 18.79
C PRO A 406 -24.92 12.51 17.48
N ALA A 407 -25.86 11.94 16.74
CA ALA A 407 -26.41 12.52 15.52
C ALA A 407 -27.93 12.43 15.52
N HIS A 408 -28.59 13.57 15.46
CA HIS A 408 -30.04 13.71 15.40
C HIS A 408 -30.51 14.26 14.05
N ARG A 409 -29.58 14.89 13.31
CA ARG A 409 -29.83 15.52 12.02
C ARG A 409 -28.74 15.13 11.02
N THR A 410 -29.04 15.15 9.75
CA THR A 410 -28.05 15.01 8.68
C THR A 410 -26.93 16.06 8.79
N SER A 411 -27.24 17.27 9.28
CA SER A 411 -26.23 18.32 9.52
C SER A 411 -25.20 17.98 10.62
N ASP A 412 -25.52 17.03 11.49
CA ASP A 412 -24.61 16.59 12.57
C ASP A 412 -23.56 15.57 12.05
N VAL A 413 -23.73 15.13 10.79
CA VAL A 413 -22.90 14.10 10.17
C VAL A 413 -22.11 14.71 9.02
N TRP A 414 -20.86 14.31 8.86
CA TRP A 414 -20.10 14.75 7.69
C TRP A 414 -20.70 14.18 6.38
N THR A 415 -20.72 15.01 5.35
CA THR A 415 -21.27 14.65 4.02
C THR A 415 -20.29 14.90 2.88
N THR A 416 -19.19 15.58 3.16
CA THR A 416 -18.16 15.96 2.19
C THR A 416 -16.75 15.69 2.74
N TYR A 417 -15.76 15.71 1.86
CA TYR A 417 -14.35 15.61 2.23
C TYR A 417 -13.68 16.99 2.24
N VAL A 418 -12.63 17.12 3.01
CA VAL A 418 -11.68 18.24 2.88
C VAL A 418 -11.19 18.27 1.44
N SER A 419 -11.23 19.43 0.78
CA SER A 419 -10.89 19.55 -0.65
C SER A 419 -9.44 19.10 -0.91
N LEU A 420 -9.16 18.55 -2.10
CA LEU A 420 -7.81 18.13 -2.48
C LEU A 420 -6.80 19.27 -2.35
N ASP A 421 -7.20 20.47 -2.74
CA ASP A 421 -6.32 21.65 -2.73
C ASP A 421 -6.08 22.19 -1.31
N SER A 422 -6.87 21.77 -0.31
CA SER A 422 -6.69 22.08 1.11
C SER A 422 -5.89 21.03 1.87
N LEU A 423 -5.54 19.91 1.23
CA LEU A 423 -4.69 18.88 1.87
C LEU A 423 -3.23 19.36 1.95
N PRO A 424 -2.45 18.83 2.89
CA PRO A 424 -1.02 19.08 2.94
C PRO A 424 -0.33 18.71 1.64
N GLN A 425 0.26 19.69 0.96
CA GLN A 425 0.92 19.51 -0.32
C GLN A 425 2.05 20.52 -0.52
N VAL A 426 3.07 20.14 -1.27
CA VAL A 426 4.23 21.00 -1.57
C VAL A 426 4.63 20.81 -3.02
N LEU A 427 4.75 21.90 -3.76
CA LEU A 427 5.23 21.92 -5.14
C LEU A 427 6.57 22.69 -5.21
N ASN A 428 7.60 22.08 -5.79
CA ASN A 428 8.90 22.68 -6.05
C ASN A 428 9.48 23.44 -4.84
N PRO A 429 9.62 22.78 -3.66
CA PRO A 429 10.00 23.45 -2.43
C PRO A 429 11.43 24.00 -2.47
N LYS A 430 11.72 24.92 -1.55
CA LYS A 430 13.10 25.42 -1.32
C LYS A 430 14.06 24.26 -1.06
N GLY A 431 15.30 24.37 -1.58
CA GLY A 431 16.27 23.29 -1.45
C GLY A 431 16.09 22.17 -2.47
N GLY A 432 15.00 22.15 -3.26
CA GLY A 432 14.80 21.28 -4.41
C GLY A 432 14.76 19.78 -4.08
N TYR A 433 14.23 19.39 -2.93
CA TYR A 433 14.00 17.99 -2.57
C TYR A 433 12.66 17.82 -1.86
N ILE A 434 12.13 16.63 -1.95
CA ILE A 434 10.97 16.12 -1.17
C ILE A 434 11.34 14.76 -0.64
N HIS A 435 10.92 14.46 0.60
CA HIS A 435 11.03 13.15 1.19
C HIS A 435 9.78 12.78 1.98
N ASN A 436 9.51 11.49 2.12
CA ASN A 436 8.54 10.97 3.07
C ASN A 436 8.87 9.52 3.42
N GLU A 437 8.87 9.22 4.71
CA GLU A 437 9.11 7.91 5.30
C GLU A 437 7.95 7.52 6.24
N ASN A 438 6.72 7.80 5.81
CA ASN A 438 5.44 7.53 6.50
C ASN A 438 5.08 8.48 7.64
N ASP A 439 5.90 9.49 7.93
CA ASP A 439 5.57 10.47 8.97
C ASP A 439 4.46 11.43 8.51
N ALA A 440 3.93 12.18 9.49
CA ALA A 440 3.03 13.28 9.23
C ALA A 440 3.64 14.30 8.24
N PRO A 441 2.82 14.99 7.42
CA PRO A 441 3.28 15.69 6.22
C PRO A 441 4.13 16.92 6.45
N TYR A 442 4.32 17.35 7.69
CA TYR A 442 4.81 18.69 7.98
C TYR A 442 6.29 18.92 7.69
N TYR A 443 7.09 17.85 7.68
CA TYR A 443 8.54 17.91 7.53
C TYR A 443 9.03 17.28 6.22
N THR A 444 8.20 17.17 5.20
CA THR A 444 8.58 16.61 3.89
C THR A 444 9.66 17.40 3.17
N ASN A 445 9.92 18.62 3.65
CA ASN A 445 11.07 19.46 3.30
C ASN A 445 11.42 20.34 4.49
N MET A 446 12.63 20.22 5.03
CA MET A 446 13.06 20.97 6.21
C MET A 446 13.31 22.46 5.94
N ARG A 447 13.54 22.85 4.70
CA ARG A 447 13.74 24.26 4.29
C ARG A 447 12.42 24.99 4.03
N GLN A 448 11.32 24.25 3.96
CA GLN A 448 9.96 24.75 3.77
C GLN A 448 8.93 23.83 4.46
N PRO A 449 8.99 23.74 5.81
CA PRO A 449 8.05 22.90 6.55
C PRO A 449 6.63 23.44 6.41
N LEU A 450 5.65 22.54 6.44
CA LEU A 450 4.24 22.89 6.46
C LEU A 450 3.83 23.26 7.91
N ASP A 451 2.98 24.28 8.02
CA ASP A 451 2.45 24.75 9.30
C ASP A 451 1.25 23.91 9.74
N PRO A 452 1.36 23.13 10.85
CA PRO A 452 0.26 22.28 11.32
C PRO A 452 -1.00 23.05 11.69
N SER A 453 -0.88 24.32 12.11
CA SER A 453 -2.03 25.12 12.52
C SER A 453 -2.99 25.48 11.37
N LYS A 454 -2.57 25.28 10.13
CA LYS A 454 -3.39 25.51 8.94
C LYS A 454 -4.34 24.35 8.60
N TYR A 455 -4.25 23.26 9.33
CA TYR A 455 -5.04 22.06 9.09
C TYR A 455 -5.97 21.77 10.27
N PRO A 456 -7.08 21.06 10.05
CA PRO A 456 -7.98 20.67 11.12
C PRO A 456 -7.26 19.90 12.24
N PRO A 457 -7.70 20.04 13.51
CA PRO A 457 -7.03 19.44 14.66
C PRO A 457 -7.05 17.91 14.71
N TYR A 458 -7.88 17.27 13.87
CA TYR A 458 -7.91 15.81 13.71
C TYR A 458 -6.96 15.27 12.64
N PHE A 459 -6.13 16.14 12.02
CA PHE A 459 -4.98 15.70 11.23
C PHE A 459 -3.88 15.18 12.16
N PRO A 460 -2.99 14.30 11.69
CA PRO A 460 -1.95 13.73 12.53
C PRO A 460 -1.05 14.83 13.13
N ALA A 461 -0.61 14.63 14.37
CA ALA A 461 0.33 15.53 15.01
C ALA A 461 1.72 15.48 14.32
N PRO A 462 2.49 16.60 14.32
CA PRO A 462 3.86 16.59 13.82
C PRO A 462 4.72 15.56 14.56
N ARG A 463 5.40 14.70 13.80
CA ARG A 463 6.37 13.74 14.31
C ARG A 463 7.36 13.34 13.21
N LEU A 464 8.62 13.05 13.59
CA LEU A 464 9.63 12.43 12.77
C LEU A 464 10.23 11.23 13.49
N GLY A 465 10.16 10.06 12.87
CA GLY A 465 10.87 8.87 13.32
C GLY A 465 12.38 8.96 13.04
N LEU A 466 13.18 8.09 13.67
CA LEU A 466 14.63 8.07 13.43
C LEU A 466 14.99 7.79 11.97
N ARG A 467 14.22 6.95 11.27
CA ARG A 467 14.41 6.67 9.84
C ARG A 467 14.27 7.93 8.99
N SER A 468 13.26 8.72 9.24
CA SER A 468 13.02 9.99 8.53
C SER A 468 14.06 11.05 8.88
N GLN A 469 14.52 11.09 10.14
CA GLN A 469 15.62 11.96 10.53
C GLN A 469 16.92 11.58 9.79
N LEU A 470 17.20 10.28 9.63
CA LEU A 470 18.34 9.83 8.82
C LEU A 470 18.16 10.21 7.35
N ALA A 471 16.95 10.06 6.78
CA ALA A 471 16.69 10.50 5.41
C ALA A 471 17.03 11.99 5.23
N ILE A 472 16.59 12.85 6.15
CA ILE A 472 16.91 14.27 6.16
C ILE A 472 18.42 14.51 6.23
N ASP A 473 19.12 13.85 7.17
CA ASP A 473 20.58 13.95 7.31
C ASP A 473 21.34 13.61 6.00
N LEU A 474 20.81 12.66 5.23
CA LEU A 474 21.41 12.23 3.96
C LEU A 474 21.21 13.26 2.83
N ILE A 475 20.08 13.96 2.79
CA ILE A 475 19.66 14.76 1.63
C ILE A 475 19.53 16.27 1.87
N ASP A 476 19.33 16.74 3.13
CA ASP A 476 19.22 18.19 3.41
C ASP A 476 20.60 18.87 3.43
N ASN A 477 21.16 18.98 2.26
CA ASN A 477 22.43 19.64 1.98
C ASN A 477 22.37 20.26 0.58
N ASP A 478 23.46 20.86 0.10
CA ASP A 478 23.50 21.53 -1.21
C ASP A 478 24.22 20.70 -2.29
N ARG A 479 24.55 19.42 -2.00
CA ARG A 479 25.16 18.53 -3.00
C ARG A 479 24.22 18.32 -4.17
N LYS A 480 24.77 18.33 -5.37
CA LYS A 480 24.07 17.84 -6.57
C LYS A 480 24.26 16.34 -6.69
N LEU A 481 23.16 15.64 -6.90
CA LEU A 481 23.11 14.18 -6.93
C LEU A 481 22.92 13.69 -8.37
N GLY A 482 23.65 12.66 -8.76
CA GLY A 482 23.28 11.80 -9.88
C GLY A 482 22.35 10.68 -9.38
N ILE A 483 21.75 9.96 -10.30
CA ILE A 483 20.88 8.84 -9.93
C ILE A 483 21.64 7.76 -9.16
N GLU A 484 22.93 7.54 -9.48
CA GLU A 484 23.81 6.62 -8.76
C GLU A 484 24.07 7.07 -7.32
N ASP A 485 24.22 8.39 -7.08
CA ASP A 485 24.34 8.93 -5.73
C ASP A 485 23.06 8.69 -4.92
N VAL A 486 21.87 8.85 -5.54
CA VAL A 486 20.57 8.57 -4.90
C VAL A 486 20.46 7.10 -4.52
N ILE A 487 20.86 6.19 -5.41
CA ILE A 487 20.89 4.75 -5.15
C ILE A 487 21.85 4.42 -4.00
N ALA A 488 23.06 5.01 -4.00
CA ALA A 488 24.04 4.81 -2.94
C ALA A 488 23.53 5.32 -1.57
N LEU A 489 22.90 6.50 -1.53
CA LEU A 489 22.29 7.05 -0.31
C LEU A 489 21.15 6.18 0.20
N LYS A 490 20.32 5.61 -0.70
CA LYS A 490 19.28 4.65 -0.32
C LYS A 490 19.85 3.43 0.41
N HIS A 491 21.04 2.99 0.06
CA HIS A 491 21.71 1.84 0.67
C HIS A 491 22.63 2.22 1.84
N SER A 492 22.40 3.38 2.48
CA SER A 492 23.11 3.76 3.69
C SER A 492 22.94 2.70 4.79
N TYR A 493 24.05 2.26 5.37
CA TYR A 493 24.08 1.31 6.48
C TYR A 493 24.08 1.99 7.86
N ARG A 494 24.03 3.31 7.94
CA ARG A 494 24.05 4.04 9.19
C ARG A 494 22.83 3.67 10.05
N MET A 495 23.04 3.45 11.34
CA MET A 495 22.01 3.26 12.35
C MET A 495 21.92 4.54 13.21
N LEU A 496 20.92 5.40 12.95
CA LEU A 496 20.82 6.71 13.63
C LEU A 496 20.63 6.60 15.14
N LEU A 497 19.97 5.54 15.62
CA LEU A 497 19.87 5.28 17.07
C LEU A 497 21.23 5.24 17.74
N ALA A 498 22.24 4.66 17.09
CA ALA A 498 23.60 4.61 17.65
C ALA A 498 24.17 6.02 17.87
N ASP A 499 23.89 6.96 16.98
CA ASP A 499 24.29 8.37 17.16
C ASP A 499 23.58 9.04 18.34
N ARG A 500 22.40 8.54 18.72
CA ARG A 500 21.57 9.13 19.79
C ARG A 500 21.93 8.64 21.20
N VAL A 501 22.42 7.39 21.34
CA VAL A 501 22.54 6.77 22.68
C VAL A 501 23.82 5.95 22.90
N ARG A 502 24.65 5.66 21.86
CA ARG A 502 25.82 4.82 22.02
C ARG A 502 26.83 5.39 23.03
N ASP A 503 27.11 6.67 22.93
CA ASP A 503 28.15 7.30 23.76
C ASP A 503 27.73 7.34 25.23
N ASP A 504 26.42 7.54 25.50
CA ASP A 504 25.86 7.45 26.84
C ASP A 504 25.95 6.03 27.42
N LEU A 505 25.70 5.01 26.58
CA LEU A 505 25.88 3.61 26.97
C LEU A 505 27.34 3.35 27.35
N VAL A 506 28.27 3.75 26.49
CA VAL A 506 29.72 3.55 26.72
C VAL A 506 30.14 4.23 28.03
N ALA A 507 29.72 5.46 28.25
CA ALA A 507 30.01 6.20 29.50
C ALA A 507 29.41 5.51 30.73
N ALA A 508 28.14 5.08 30.64
CA ALA A 508 27.47 4.42 31.76
C ALA A 508 28.11 3.09 32.14
N VAL A 509 28.46 2.25 31.17
CA VAL A 509 29.10 0.95 31.43
C VAL A 509 30.52 1.14 31.96
N ARG A 510 31.33 2.01 31.37
CA ARG A 510 32.71 2.28 31.87
C ARG A 510 32.73 2.82 33.28
N ALA A 511 31.76 3.62 33.72
CA ALA A 511 31.64 4.14 35.07
C ALA A 511 31.48 3.03 36.13
N THR A 512 31.07 1.82 35.75
CA THR A 512 30.98 0.68 36.69
C THR A 512 32.29 -0.10 36.85
N ASN A 513 33.37 0.31 36.15
CA ASN A 513 34.66 -0.41 36.10
C ASN A 513 34.48 -1.90 35.74
N PRO A 514 33.88 -2.23 34.58
CA PRO A 514 33.55 -3.59 34.21
C PRO A 514 34.80 -4.44 34.02
N THR A 515 34.66 -5.75 34.22
CA THR A 515 35.74 -6.75 34.02
C THR A 515 35.27 -7.85 33.05
N GLY A 516 36.17 -8.69 32.57
CA GLY A 516 35.86 -9.85 31.74
C GLY A 516 35.21 -9.48 30.38
N ASP A 517 34.19 -10.24 30.00
CA ASP A 517 33.51 -10.08 28.71
C ASP A 517 32.84 -8.73 28.59
N VAL A 518 32.24 -8.20 29.65
CA VAL A 518 31.58 -6.89 29.64
C VAL A 518 32.56 -5.75 29.33
N ALA A 519 33.78 -5.80 29.92
CA ALA A 519 34.83 -4.84 29.64
C ALA A 519 35.29 -4.90 28.18
N SER A 520 35.46 -6.11 27.64
CA SER A 520 35.82 -6.30 26.24
C SER A 520 34.71 -5.87 25.27
N ALA A 521 33.49 -6.22 25.57
CA ALA A 521 32.30 -5.91 24.75
C ALA A 521 32.01 -4.41 24.64
N ILE A 522 32.21 -3.65 25.76
CA ILE A 522 31.99 -2.20 25.68
C ILE A 522 33.03 -1.50 24.81
N GLU A 523 34.25 -2.05 24.70
CA GLU A 523 35.26 -1.54 23.78
C GLU A 523 34.92 -1.86 22.31
N VAL A 524 34.24 -2.98 22.04
CA VAL A 524 33.67 -3.25 20.70
C VAL A 524 32.66 -2.16 20.37
N ILE A 525 31.69 -1.87 21.26
CA ILE A 525 30.71 -0.82 21.06
C ILE A 525 31.35 0.57 20.91
N ALA A 526 32.38 0.87 21.70
CA ALA A 526 33.07 2.18 21.65
C ALA A 526 33.78 2.40 20.29
N LYS A 527 34.32 1.33 19.69
CA LYS A 527 35.03 1.35 18.40
C LYS A 527 34.12 1.13 17.19
N TRP A 528 32.86 0.72 17.42
CA TRP A 528 31.90 0.45 16.34
C TRP A 528 31.64 1.68 15.49
N ASP A 529 31.60 1.50 14.16
CA ASP A 529 31.38 2.55 13.17
C ASP A 529 29.92 3.05 13.08
N LYS A 530 29.03 2.57 13.96
CA LYS A 530 27.58 2.87 14.03
C LYS A 530 26.84 2.48 12.75
N THR A 531 27.36 1.48 12.03
CA THR A 531 26.70 0.96 10.83
C THR A 531 26.28 -0.49 11.02
N VAL A 532 25.37 -0.92 10.13
CA VAL A 532 24.96 -2.31 9.94
C VAL A 532 25.43 -2.84 8.58
N ALA A 533 26.59 -2.36 8.12
CA ALA A 533 27.24 -2.97 6.96
C ALA A 533 27.57 -4.44 7.25
N PRO A 534 27.58 -5.32 6.25
CA PRO A 534 27.80 -6.76 6.48
C PRO A 534 29.06 -7.10 7.28
N ASN A 535 30.13 -6.34 7.14
CA ASN A 535 31.40 -6.53 7.85
C ASN A 535 31.53 -5.71 9.15
N SER A 536 30.54 -4.86 9.48
CA SER A 536 30.54 -4.04 10.69
C SER A 536 30.36 -4.92 11.94
N ARG A 537 31.08 -4.56 13.02
CA ARG A 537 31.08 -5.28 14.30
C ARG A 537 30.55 -4.36 15.40
N GLY A 538 29.72 -4.91 16.28
CA GLY A 538 29.06 -4.17 17.35
C GLY A 538 27.57 -3.95 17.12
N GLY A 539 27.09 -3.89 15.87
CA GLY A 539 25.68 -3.65 15.54
C GLY A 539 24.75 -4.71 16.12
N THR A 540 25.09 -5.99 16.03
CA THR A 540 24.30 -7.12 16.58
C THR A 540 24.20 -7.04 18.10
N LEU A 541 25.32 -6.77 18.79
CA LEU A 541 25.33 -6.58 20.24
C LEU A 541 24.51 -5.36 20.66
N PHE A 542 24.64 -4.24 19.93
CA PHE A 542 23.92 -3.02 20.21
C PHE A 542 22.41 -3.18 20.02
N GLU A 543 21.96 -3.84 18.93
CA GLU A 543 20.54 -4.16 18.75
C GLU A 543 20.01 -5.05 19.88
N THR A 544 20.74 -6.11 20.24
CA THR A 544 20.36 -7.03 21.32
C THR A 544 20.21 -6.28 22.65
N TRP A 545 21.17 -5.36 22.95
CA TRP A 545 21.10 -4.48 24.10
C TRP A 545 19.89 -3.58 24.07
N TRP A 546 19.64 -2.89 22.94
CA TRP A 546 18.54 -1.92 22.84
C TRP A 546 17.17 -2.58 23.03
N ARG A 547 16.95 -3.76 22.41
CA ARG A 547 15.72 -4.54 22.59
C ARG A 547 15.50 -4.92 24.06
N ARG A 548 16.55 -5.28 24.78
CA ARG A 548 16.49 -5.57 26.22
C ARG A 548 16.20 -4.31 27.05
N TYR A 549 16.83 -3.21 26.69
CA TYR A 549 16.66 -1.92 27.37
C TYR A 549 15.22 -1.38 27.20
N LEU A 550 14.60 -1.50 26.03
CA LEU A 550 13.18 -1.14 25.82
C LEU A 550 12.24 -2.02 26.64
N GLY A 551 12.51 -3.30 26.79
CA GLY A 551 11.67 -4.26 27.49
C GLY A 551 10.39 -4.64 26.70
N ARG A 552 9.35 -5.11 27.40
CA ARG A 552 8.12 -5.63 26.79
C ARG A 552 7.27 -4.56 26.07
N GLY A 553 7.51 -3.29 26.29
CA GLY A 553 6.76 -2.20 25.66
C GLY A 553 7.17 -1.91 24.21
N GLY A 554 8.30 -2.47 23.74
CA GLY A 554 8.78 -2.31 22.36
C GLY A 554 8.81 -0.84 21.89
N ALA A 555 8.45 -0.64 20.61
CA ALA A 555 8.47 0.70 20.00
C ALA A 555 7.51 1.70 20.66
N THR A 556 6.41 1.24 21.25
CA THR A 556 5.44 2.11 21.97
C THR A 556 6.02 2.71 23.26
N ALA A 557 7.04 2.06 23.84
CA ALA A 557 7.76 2.55 25.00
C ALA A 557 9.02 3.37 24.64
N ALA A 558 9.32 3.52 23.35
CA ALA A 558 10.58 4.11 22.90
C ALA A 558 10.80 5.52 23.43
N ASP A 559 9.79 6.40 23.42
CA ASP A 559 9.93 7.76 23.94
C ASP A 559 10.29 7.79 25.43
N SER A 560 9.82 6.80 26.22
CA SER A 560 10.14 6.69 27.64
C SER A 560 11.57 6.18 27.92
N ALA A 561 12.27 5.66 26.92
CA ALA A 561 13.64 5.18 27.03
C ALA A 561 14.69 6.29 26.93
N TYR A 562 14.32 7.42 26.32
CA TYR A 562 15.23 8.53 26.11
C TYR A 562 15.23 9.54 27.26
N ALA A 563 16.40 10.12 27.54
CA ALA A 563 16.53 11.25 28.47
C ALA A 563 15.78 12.48 27.94
N GLN A 564 15.84 12.70 26.63
CA GLN A 564 15.11 13.74 25.92
C GLN A 564 14.23 13.07 24.86
N PRO A 565 12.91 12.96 25.08
CA PRO A 565 11.97 12.48 24.09
C PRO A 565 11.95 13.37 22.84
N TRP A 566 11.36 12.86 21.75
CA TRP A 566 11.19 13.66 20.55
C TRP A 566 10.35 14.92 20.82
N THR A 567 10.74 16.04 20.20
CA THR A 567 10.01 17.32 20.29
C THR A 567 10.04 18.07 18.97
N PRO A 568 8.95 18.74 18.56
CA PRO A 568 8.90 19.57 17.36
C PRO A 568 9.85 20.79 17.42
N ALA A 569 10.31 21.19 18.60
CA ALA A 569 11.31 22.27 18.76
C ALA A 569 12.71 21.84 18.29
N ALA A 570 12.99 20.53 18.25
CA ALA A 570 14.27 19.98 17.81
C ALA A 570 14.02 18.69 17.00
N PRO A 571 13.33 18.77 15.84
CA PRO A 571 12.73 17.63 15.17
C PRO A 571 13.73 16.63 14.59
N THR A 572 14.95 17.07 14.26
CA THR A 572 16.01 16.23 13.67
C THR A 572 17.10 15.84 14.66
N THR A 573 17.06 16.34 15.91
CA THR A 573 18.11 16.07 16.92
C THR A 573 17.59 15.39 18.19
N THR A 574 16.30 15.22 18.31
CA THR A 574 15.61 14.42 19.34
C THR A 574 14.85 13.26 18.69
N PRO A 575 14.64 12.12 19.39
CA PRO A 575 15.02 11.82 20.77
C PRO A 575 16.52 11.57 20.93
N ARG A 576 17.04 11.69 22.17
CA ARG A 576 18.44 11.37 22.49
C ARG A 576 18.68 11.10 23.98
N GLY A 577 19.86 10.51 24.28
CA GLY A 577 20.30 10.21 25.62
C GLY A 577 19.57 9.05 26.26
N LEU A 578 20.13 8.45 27.29
CA LEU A 578 19.53 7.35 28.05
C LEU A 578 18.82 7.86 29.28
N ARG A 579 17.53 7.56 29.45
CA ARG A 579 16.77 7.95 30.63
C ARG A 579 17.28 7.28 31.92
N SER A 580 17.66 6.01 31.84
CA SER A 580 18.09 5.19 32.95
C SER A 580 19.44 4.53 32.69
N PRO A 581 20.57 5.18 32.99
CA PRO A 581 21.90 4.60 32.84
C PRO A 581 22.09 3.26 33.57
N ALA A 582 21.56 3.13 34.79
CA ALA A 582 21.65 1.89 35.55
C ALA A 582 20.97 0.71 34.86
N ARG A 583 19.74 0.89 34.33
CA ARG A 583 19.04 -0.12 33.55
C ARG A 583 19.77 -0.43 32.23
N ALA A 584 20.40 0.57 31.62
CA ALA A 584 21.18 0.38 30.40
C ALA A 584 22.40 -0.52 30.65
N VAL A 585 23.08 -0.37 31.78
CA VAL A 585 24.21 -1.23 32.21
C VAL A 585 23.73 -2.67 32.45
N GLU A 586 22.64 -2.86 33.21
CA GLU A 586 22.07 -4.18 33.44
C GLU A 586 21.69 -4.88 32.12
N ALA A 587 20.99 -4.15 31.24
CA ALA A 587 20.62 -4.66 29.90
C ALA A 587 21.85 -5.00 29.06
N PHE A 588 22.95 -4.24 29.18
CA PHE A 588 24.17 -4.47 28.43
C PHE A 588 24.87 -5.76 28.88
N SER A 589 25.03 -5.98 30.19
CA SER A 589 25.61 -7.22 30.72
C SER A 589 24.82 -8.44 30.22
N TRP A 590 23.50 -8.40 30.29
CA TRP A 590 22.63 -9.45 29.72
C TRP A 590 22.84 -9.62 28.22
N ALA A 591 22.96 -8.53 27.45
CA ALA A 591 23.11 -8.59 26.00
C ALA A 591 24.46 -9.20 25.58
N VAL A 592 25.52 -8.99 26.34
CA VAL A 592 26.84 -9.63 26.11
C VAL A 592 26.71 -11.15 26.20
N ASP A 593 26.09 -11.63 27.29
CA ASP A 593 25.90 -13.08 27.51
C ASP A 593 24.98 -13.68 26.44
N GLU A 594 23.88 -13.00 26.13
CA GLU A 594 22.90 -13.48 25.14
C GLU A 594 23.47 -13.49 23.72
N THR A 595 24.22 -12.47 23.32
CA THR A 595 24.83 -12.41 21.98
C THR A 595 25.89 -13.51 21.83
N LYS A 596 26.72 -13.71 22.88
CA LYS A 596 27.70 -14.78 22.91
C LYS A 596 27.03 -16.15 22.88
N ARG A 597 25.95 -16.35 23.63
CA ARG A 597 25.16 -17.58 23.65
C ARG A 597 24.57 -17.92 22.28
N ARG A 598 24.00 -16.90 21.60
CA ARG A 598 23.29 -17.10 20.30
C ARG A 598 24.27 -17.29 19.14
N TYR A 599 25.35 -16.51 19.11
CA TYR A 599 26.19 -16.37 17.93
C TYR A 599 27.66 -16.80 18.18
N GLY A 600 27.99 -17.35 19.35
CA GLY A 600 29.30 -17.79 19.72
C GLY A 600 30.29 -16.69 20.14
N SER A 601 29.97 -15.41 19.83
CA SER A 601 30.76 -14.23 20.17
C SER A 601 29.86 -13.02 20.31
N PHE A 602 30.21 -12.06 21.17
CA PHE A 602 29.61 -10.74 21.22
C PHE A 602 30.21 -9.80 20.14
N ASP A 603 31.38 -10.12 19.60
CA ASP A 603 32.06 -9.42 18.50
C ASP A 603 31.83 -10.16 17.18
N VAL A 604 30.60 -10.28 16.74
CA VAL A 604 30.23 -10.94 15.49
C VAL A 604 29.93 -9.89 14.40
N PRO A 605 30.43 -10.09 13.16
CA PRO A 605 30.06 -9.23 12.05
C PRO A 605 28.54 -9.29 11.79
N TRP A 606 27.93 -8.16 11.42
CA TRP A 606 26.48 -8.09 11.14
C TRP A 606 26.04 -9.11 10.11
N GLY A 607 26.76 -9.25 9.00
CA GLY A 607 26.40 -10.14 7.89
C GLY A 607 26.63 -11.63 8.16
N ASP A 608 27.37 -12.00 9.24
CA ASP A 608 27.47 -13.39 9.64
C ASP A 608 26.17 -13.88 10.29
N VAL A 609 25.41 -12.95 10.85
CA VAL A 609 24.10 -13.17 11.49
C VAL A 609 22.96 -12.90 10.51
N HIS A 610 23.00 -11.78 9.80
CA HIS A 610 21.88 -11.28 8.97
C HIS A 610 22.08 -11.65 7.50
N ARG A 611 21.11 -12.38 6.94
CA ARG A 611 21.25 -13.05 5.63
C ARG A 611 20.06 -12.80 4.72
N VAL A 612 20.32 -12.69 3.42
CA VAL A 612 19.31 -12.97 2.39
C VAL A 612 19.42 -14.43 2.03
N ARG A 613 18.32 -15.17 2.19
CA ARG A 613 18.22 -16.60 1.90
C ARG A 613 17.07 -16.85 0.93
N ARG A 614 17.37 -17.42 -0.25
CA ARG A 614 16.35 -17.76 -1.22
C ARG A 614 16.88 -18.76 -2.24
N GLY A 615 16.31 -19.96 -2.29
CA GLY A 615 16.88 -21.06 -3.09
C GLY A 615 18.31 -21.37 -2.67
N ASP A 616 19.23 -21.37 -3.62
CA ASP A 616 20.67 -21.62 -3.36
C ASP A 616 21.43 -20.35 -2.88
N VAL A 617 20.74 -19.21 -2.79
CA VAL A 617 21.36 -17.96 -2.34
C VAL A 617 21.34 -17.90 -0.81
N ASP A 618 22.52 -17.79 -0.19
CA ASP A 618 22.72 -17.45 1.22
C ASP A 618 23.87 -16.45 1.33
N VAL A 619 23.54 -15.17 1.37
CA VAL A 619 24.52 -14.07 1.33
C VAL A 619 24.32 -13.09 2.48
N PRO A 620 25.41 -12.46 2.99
CA PRO A 620 25.30 -11.42 4.00
C PRO A 620 24.56 -10.21 3.49
N VAL A 621 23.78 -9.56 4.36
CA VAL A 621 23.05 -8.35 4.04
C VAL A 621 23.17 -7.32 5.15
N GLY A 622 23.30 -6.04 4.77
CA GLY A 622 23.22 -4.90 5.68
C GLY A 622 21.84 -4.26 5.61
N GLY A 623 21.44 -3.66 6.71
CA GLY A 623 20.13 -3.02 6.92
C GLY A 623 19.54 -3.44 8.25
N CYS A 624 18.65 -2.64 8.83
CA CYS A 624 18.02 -2.95 10.11
C CYS A 624 16.58 -2.40 10.18
N SER A 625 15.93 -2.62 11.30
CA SER A 625 14.58 -2.12 11.55
C SER A 625 14.50 -0.58 11.53
N SER A 626 13.37 -0.07 11.10
CA SER A 626 13.05 1.36 10.98
C SER A 626 13.13 2.10 12.33
N ASP A 627 12.77 1.44 13.43
CA ASP A 627 12.84 2.00 14.79
C ASP A 627 14.28 2.17 15.32
N LEU A 628 15.25 1.46 14.73
CA LEU A 628 16.67 1.67 14.97
C LEU A 628 17.25 2.83 14.13
N GLY A 629 16.42 3.42 13.27
CA GLY A 629 16.81 4.54 12.43
C GLY A 629 17.62 4.13 11.18
N CYS A 630 17.44 2.92 10.65
CA CYS A 630 17.99 2.54 9.35
C CYS A 630 17.12 3.07 8.22
N PHE A 631 17.75 3.60 7.16
CA PHE A 631 17.05 3.98 5.93
C PHE A 631 16.93 2.79 4.97
N ARG A 632 17.91 1.86 4.98
CA ARG A 632 17.76 0.54 4.41
C ARG A 632 17.05 -0.35 5.42
N VAL A 633 15.72 -0.47 5.26
CA VAL A 633 14.88 -1.19 6.24
C VAL A 633 14.78 -2.65 5.86
N LEU A 634 15.05 -3.54 6.81
CA LEU A 634 14.89 -4.98 6.67
C LEU A 634 14.27 -5.58 7.93
N THR A 635 13.26 -6.41 7.71
CA THR A 635 12.68 -7.28 8.73
C THR A 635 13.36 -8.64 8.68
N TYR A 636 13.68 -9.16 9.85
CA TYR A 636 14.37 -10.44 9.97
C TYR A 636 13.57 -11.45 10.80
N ARG A 637 13.64 -12.72 10.40
CA ARG A 637 13.17 -13.87 11.16
C ARG A 637 14.36 -14.66 11.69
N ASP A 638 14.30 -15.09 12.95
CA ASP A 638 15.32 -15.99 13.51
C ASP A 638 15.16 -17.39 12.89
N ASP A 639 16.26 -17.96 12.43
CA ASP A 639 16.32 -19.31 11.88
C ASP A 639 16.91 -20.31 12.89
N PRO A 640 16.60 -21.62 12.76
CA PRO A 640 17.10 -22.65 13.67
C PRO A 640 18.62 -22.79 13.72
N ASP A 641 19.35 -22.37 12.68
CA ASP A 641 20.82 -22.39 12.62
C ASP A 641 21.48 -21.22 13.38
N GLY A 642 20.69 -20.41 14.07
CA GLY A 642 21.16 -19.26 14.83
C GLY A 642 21.38 -17.99 14.00
N LYS A 643 21.09 -18.02 12.69
CA LYS A 643 21.12 -16.82 11.82
C LYS A 643 19.76 -16.15 11.74
N ARG A 644 19.70 -15.03 11.07
CA ARG A 644 18.48 -14.24 10.85
C ARG A 644 18.27 -14.02 9.35
N GLU A 645 17.17 -14.54 8.84
CA GLU A 645 16.77 -14.40 7.44
C GLU A 645 15.98 -13.11 7.23
N ALA A 646 16.35 -12.33 6.21
CA ALA A 646 15.53 -11.20 5.75
C ALA A 646 14.25 -11.70 5.08
N THR A 647 13.10 -11.20 5.53
CA THR A 647 11.77 -11.67 5.08
C THR A 647 10.86 -10.55 4.57
N GLY A 648 11.30 -9.31 4.67
CA GLY A 648 10.45 -8.18 4.29
C GLY A 648 11.15 -6.84 4.39
N SER A 649 10.38 -5.80 4.25
CA SER A 649 10.64 -4.38 4.18
C SER A 649 11.12 -3.96 2.79
N ASP A 650 12.37 -3.50 2.56
CA ASP A 650 12.83 -3.15 1.22
C ASP A 650 12.46 -4.26 0.23
N GLY A 651 11.48 -4.03 -0.62
CA GLY A 651 10.94 -5.03 -1.53
C GLY A 651 11.30 -4.74 -2.98
N TRP A 652 10.64 -3.77 -3.60
CA TRP A 652 10.95 -3.28 -4.92
C TRP A 652 11.51 -1.85 -4.83
N ILE A 653 12.78 -1.67 -5.20
CA ILE A 653 13.45 -0.36 -5.23
C ILE A 653 13.49 0.09 -6.67
N LEU A 654 13.05 1.33 -6.95
CA LEU A 654 13.08 1.97 -8.26
C LEU A 654 13.63 3.38 -8.12
N ALA A 655 14.62 3.73 -8.94
CA ALA A 655 15.11 5.08 -9.14
C ALA A 655 14.91 5.47 -10.61
N VAL A 656 14.37 6.67 -10.86
CA VAL A 656 14.07 7.18 -12.22
C VAL A 656 14.59 8.61 -12.35
N GLU A 657 15.30 8.90 -13.42
CA GLU A 657 15.73 10.22 -13.85
C GLU A 657 14.96 10.62 -15.12
N PHE A 658 14.26 11.75 -15.11
CA PHE A 658 13.36 12.18 -16.18
C PHE A 658 14.04 13.09 -17.19
N GLY A 659 14.87 12.48 -18.07
CA GLY A 659 15.48 13.16 -19.24
C GLY A 659 14.56 13.17 -20.46
N ASP A 660 15.15 13.26 -21.67
CA ASP A 660 14.41 13.11 -22.93
C ASP A 660 13.80 11.72 -23.05
N GLU A 661 14.54 10.70 -22.65
CA GLU A 661 14.09 9.37 -22.31
C GLU A 661 14.34 9.12 -20.82
N PRO A 662 13.43 8.45 -20.09
CA PRO A 662 13.66 8.09 -18.71
C PRO A 662 14.86 7.15 -18.57
N ARG A 663 15.73 7.42 -17.62
CA ARG A 663 16.80 6.51 -17.21
C ARG A 663 16.45 5.95 -15.85
N ALA A 664 16.26 4.64 -15.77
CA ALA A 664 15.77 4.01 -14.55
C ALA A 664 16.59 2.78 -14.14
N PHE A 665 16.58 2.50 -12.84
CA PHE A 665 17.20 1.33 -12.23
C PHE A 665 16.23 0.72 -11.22
N SER A 666 16.14 -0.61 -11.17
CA SER A 666 15.27 -1.30 -10.23
C SER A 666 15.89 -2.58 -9.69
N VAL A 667 15.36 -3.07 -8.57
CA VAL A 667 15.60 -4.41 -8.04
C VAL A 667 14.37 -4.89 -7.29
N LEU A 668 13.99 -6.14 -7.54
CA LEU A 668 12.97 -6.84 -6.78
C LEU A 668 13.67 -7.85 -5.88
N ALA A 669 13.65 -7.61 -4.56
CA ALA A 669 14.48 -8.30 -3.56
C ALA A 669 14.46 -9.84 -3.67
N TYR A 670 13.36 -10.40 -4.17
CA TYR A 670 13.08 -11.83 -4.20
C TYR A 670 12.83 -12.39 -5.62
N GLY A 671 13.08 -11.60 -6.69
CA GLY A 671 12.83 -12.02 -8.08
C GLY A 671 11.36 -11.93 -8.50
N GLU A 672 11.10 -12.14 -9.81
CA GLU A 672 9.76 -11.98 -10.40
C GLU A 672 8.81 -13.15 -10.10
N SER A 673 9.32 -14.33 -9.73
CA SER A 673 8.51 -15.53 -9.52
C SER A 673 8.71 -16.14 -8.14
N PRO A 674 7.65 -16.56 -7.45
CA PRO A 674 7.74 -17.33 -6.22
C PRO A 674 7.92 -18.84 -6.45
N LYS A 675 7.89 -19.32 -7.70
CA LYS A 675 8.03 -20.75 -8.05
C LYS A 675 9.51 -21.16 -7.93
N PRO A 676 9.88 -22.12 -7.06
CA PRO A 676 11.30 -22.48 -6.82
C PRO A 676 12.05 -23.00 -8.03
N ASP A 677 11.34 -23.54 -9.01
CA ASP A 677 11.88 -24.04 -10.29
C ASP A 677 12.00 -22.95 -11.36
N SER A 678 11.50 -21.74 -11.09
CA SER A 678 11.65 -20.62 -12.01
C SER A 678 13.07 -20.05 -11.98
N PRO A 679 13.68 -19.73 -13.15
CA PRO A 679 14.95 -19.02 -13.17
C PRO A 679 14.89 -17.63 -12.55
N PHE A 680 13.70 -17.08 -12.35
CA PHE A 680 13.44 -15.77 -11.76
C PHE A 680 13.05 -15.85 -10.28
N PHE A 681 13.30 -17.01 -9.62
CA PHE A 681 12.97 -17.19 -8.21
C PHE A 681 13.90 -16.43 -7.28
N SER A 682 15.22 -16.45 -7.57
CA SER A 682 16.25 -15.89 -6.69
C SER A 682 17.32 -15.07 -7.41
N ASP A 683 17.16 -14.83 -8.71
CA ASP A 683 18.17 -14.21 -9.58
C ASP A 683 18.53 -12.77 -9.17
N GLN A 684 17.64 -12.05 -8.51
CA GLN A 684 17.88 -10.71 -8.00
C GLN A 684 18.31 -10.67 -6.51
N ALA A 685 18.21 -11.77 -5.78
CA ALA A 685 18.44 -11.79 -4.33
C ALA A 685 19.88 -11.39 -3.94
N ALA A 686 20.90 -11.90 -4.64
CA ALA A 686 22.28 -11.54 -4.39
C ALA A 686 22.60 -10.08 -4.80
N MET A 687 22.01 -9.58 -5.90
CA MET A 687 22.10 -8.18 -6.34
C MET A 687 21.51 -7.25 -5.27
N PHE A 688 20.29 -7.56 -4.82
CA PHE A 688 19.65 -6.84 -3.73
C PHE A 688 20.51 -6.79 -2.47
N ALA A 689 21.08 -7.93 -2.05
CA ALA A 689 21.90 -7.98 -0.83
C ALA A 689 23.11 -7.03 -0.91
N ARG A 690 23.75 -6.90 -2.08
CA ARG A 690 24.88 -5.99 -2.32
C ARG A 690 24.47 -4.53 -2.51
N GLY A 691 23.16 -4.22 -2.60
CA GLY A 691 22.66 -2.88 -2.86
C GLY A 691 22.80 -2.45 -4.33
N GLU A 692 22.83 -3.39 -5.23
CA GLU A 692 22.89 -3.18 -6.68
C GLU A 692 21.49 -3.17 -7.30
N LEU A 693 21.30 -2.38 -8.33
CA LEU A 693 20.07 -2.32 -9.12
C LEU A 693 20.38 -2.61 -10.59
N LYS A 694 19.49 -3.35 -11.25
CA LYS A 694 19.56 -3.56 -12.72
C LYS A 694 19.06 -2.33 -13.46
N PRO A 695 19.61 -2.01 -14.66
CA PRO A 695 19.02 -1.03 -15.53
C PRO A 695 17.66 -1.52 -16.03
N VAL A 696 16.69 -0.61 -16.05
CA VAL A 696 15.35 -0.87 -16.62
C VAL A 696 15.46 -0.77 -18.14
N ALA A 697 15.04 -1.81 -18.84
CA ALA A 697 14.83 -1.75 -20.29
C ALA A 697 13.56 -0.93 -20.55
N TRP A 698 13.72 0.28 -21.07
CA TRP A 698 12.59 1.19 -21.32
C TRP A 698 12.27 1.30 -22.82
N ASN A 699 13.28 1.63 -23.61
CA ASN A 699 13.10 1.82 -25.07
C ASN A 699 13.20 0.49 -25.82
N GLU A 700 12.75 0.49 -27.06
CA GLU A 700 12.69 -0.71 -27.91
C GLU A 700 14.07 -1.36 -28.12
N HIS A 701 15.14 -0.59 -28.20
CA HIS A 701 16.50 -1.10 -28.36
C HIS A 701 16.95 -1.90 -27.12
N ASP A 702 16.73 -1.36 -25.92
CA ASP A 702 17.13 -1.99 -24.67
C ASP A 702 16.26 -3.22 -24.36
N ILE A 703 14.95 -3.14 -24.67
CA ILE A 703 14.02 -4.26 -24.52
C ILE A 703 14.47 -5.42 -25.43
N GLU A 704 14.75 -5.13 -26.69
CA GLU A 704 15.18 -6.16 -27.65
C GLU A 704 16.52 -6.78 -27.25
N ALA A 705 17.49 -5.95 -26.81
CA ALA A 705 18.81 -6.41 -26.39
C ALA A 705 18.79 -7.32 -25.16
N GLN A 706 17.79 -7.15 -24.26
CA GLN A 706 17.63 -7.94 -23.04
C GLN A 706 16.60 -9.06 -23.16
N THR A 707 15.86 -9.15 -24.31
CA THR A 707 14.82 -10.15 -24.50
C THR A 707 15.40 -11.57 -24.54
N ILE A 708 14.93 -12.41 -23.62
CA ILE A 708 15.30 -13.84 -23.56
C ILE A 708 14.18 -14.77 -24.04
N ARG A 709 12.94 -14.29 -24.04
CA ARG A 709 11.76 -15.03 -24.54
C ARG A 709 10.76 -14.06 -25.15
N ARG A 710 10.22 -14.43 -26.32
CA ARG A 710 9.15 -13.70 -26.99
C ARG A 710 8.01 -14.67 -27.30
N TYR A 711 6.78 -14.30 -26.99
CA TYR A 711 5.62 -15.16 -27.17
C TYR A 711 4.30 -14.39 -27.11
N ARG A 712 3.22 -15.09 -27.49
CA ARG A 712 1.85 -14.64 -27.28
C ARG A 712 1.23 -15.43 -26.12
N PRO A 713 0.74 -14.76 -25.08
CA PRO A 713 0.22 -15.46 -23.91
C PRO A 713 -1.04 -16.26 -24.23
N GLY A 714 -1.11 -17.52 -23.77
CA GLY A 714 -2.28 -18.38 -23.94
C GLY A 714 -2.50 -18.96 -25.35
N GLU A 715 -1.55 -18.81 -26.30
CA GLU A 715 -1.52 -19.65 -27.49
C GLU A 715 -1.12 -21.07 -27.07
N ALA A 716 -1.82 -22.09 -27.63
CA ALA A 716 -1.40 -23.47 -27.43
C ALA A 716 0.00 -23.66 -28.02
N PRO A 717 0.91 -24.42 -27.34
CA PRO A 717 2.26 -24.67 -27.84
C PRO A 717 2.26 -25.37 -29.21
#